data_7113b9a603c75e9f763df71deead3165
#
_entry.id   7113b9a603c75e9f763df71deead3165
#
_cell.length_a   1.000
_cell.length_b   1.000
_cell.length_c   1.000
_cell.angle_alpha   90.00
_cell.angle_beta   90.00
_cell.angle_gamma   90.00
#
_symmetry.space_group_name_H-M   'P 1'
#
loop_
_entity.id
_entity.type
_entity.pdbx_description
1 polymer ?
#
loop_
_entity_poly.entity_id
_entity_poly.type
_entity_poly.pdbx_seq_one_letter_code
_entity_poly.pdbx_strand_id
1 'polypeptide(L)'
;MNQTSHPHPHPHPPSPSSSSPRDLHAATPSLVHTLSQGENSILSVATDENHIYSGSQNQNISVWNKLSYTFETQLRGHTGSVLALEYAPDKRWLFSSSGMVWCTKDLTPLYIINPFLDTDSGDIFSLAWSPTNSTIYIGCQNTSIQWYNCTNSTLNSAGSLVSSGTSTPKRAHKFFNSYPRSQRRSPDLESSNGINNPVRDIEGHIVIVSPPTPRVEFNVPPENVIDSAHFGYVYCMALLPSIRAGATNSTREDVLLATGSGDETMKVWRCLPTGLELLNTIECTHGAILSLVTREDILYAGCQDGYVRVWDLQTNTFIRTIIVQENIDVLSLSILGSDLYACSADGQVKRYSDTFDCTASWNAHSGIVLSSIITPSTDPTEFELITGGNDGAINVWKIHPATIDPSNDAPHEIVDAEGGNAYNDTLIFALSKFVSIQSVSSFDDRREDCRQAAIWLTKCFAQLGASSKTLYADEEAVHNPIVFACFNGAQGSSRKPRILFYGHYDVIAAPPAGWGSDPFKLTARNGFLYARGVADDKGPVLAVACAAADLLRARKLGVDLLFLVEGEEETGSGGFVDTVLRYKDFIGEVDAILVSNSSWIAYDVPSITYGLRGVVHCNIEISSRGTKDSHSGIDGGAYDEPMQDMCVFFHRHNNKVRPQDAEEATLFRLKRWREPSLTIHGVRGSGPRNPTVIPASVTAQVSLRIVPDQVLDAVCTALVQHLRASFGHCVTVDHTAGWWLGDLTHPWFLALERAIQDEWGAEPMRVREGGSIPCVPFLEKAFGCPALHLPMGDSSGQAHLPNEHISLSNLRHGKAVVERFLLAVAESGVVSRSEKPEAKTTMTTG
;
A
#
# COMPACT_ATOMS: atom_id res chain seq x y z
N MET A 1 -17.17 51.66 -47.81
CA MET A 1 -17.83 51.18 -49.04
C MET A 1 -17.21 49.85 -49.40
N ASN A 2 -18.05 48.93 -49.65
CA ASN A 2 -17.91 47.55 -50.16
C ASN A 2 -17.75 46.45 -49.09
N GLN A 3 -18.92 45.85 -48.85
CA GLN A 3 -19.18 44.51 -48.36
C GLN A 3 -18.73 43.49 -49.42
N THR A 4 -18.18 42.35 -48.95
CA THR A 4 -18.21 41.11 -49.70
C THR A 4 -18.61 39.96 -48.77
N SER A 5 -19.66 39.30 -49.17
CA SER A 5 -20.44 38.25 -48.63
C SER A 5 -19.68 36.91 -48.50
N HIS A 6 -19.87 36.18 -47.42
CA HIS A 6 -19.51 34.75 -47.25
C HIS A 6 -20.60 33.86 -47.84
N PRO A 7 -20.25 32.72 -48.47
CA PRO A 7 -21.24 31.69 -48.86
C PRO A 7 -21.45 30.68 -47.71
N HIS A 8 -22.73 30.30 -47.53
CA HIS A 8 -23.18 29.25 -46.65
C HIS A 8 -22.77 27.85 -47.14
N PRO A 9 -22.40 26.89 -46.30
CA PRO A 9 -22.24 25.48 -46.70
C PRO A 9 -23.58 24.72 -46.68
N HIS A 10 -23.77 23.85 -47.69
CA HIS A 10 -24.88 22.91 -47.85
C HIS A 10 -24.93 21.81 -46.81
N PRO A 11 -26.11 21.26 -46.45
CA PRO A 11 -26.24 20.18 -45.49
C PRO A 11 -25.85 18.82 -46.09
N HIS A 12 -25.06 18.05 -45.36
CA HIS A 12 -24.74 16.65 -45.67
C HIS A 12 -25.92 15.74 -45.22
N PRO A 13 -26.10 14.59 -45.91
CA PRO A 13 -27.13 13.61 -45.57
C PRO A 13 -26.79 12.85 -44.28
N PRO A 14 -27.79 12.30 -43.56
CA PRO A 14 -27.56 11.60 -42.30
C PRO A 14 -26.90 10.24 -42.56
N SER A 15 -25.82 9.98 -41.85
CA SER A 15 -25.17 8.67 -41.74
C SER A 15 -26.01 7.70 -40.88
N PRO A 16 -25.91 6.36 -41.09
CA PRO A 16 -26.73 5.41 -40.41
C PRO A 16 -26.32 5.28 -38.94
N SER A 17 -27.32 5.14 -38.09
CA SER A 17 -27.25 4.93 -36.66
C SER A 17 -26.35 3.74 -36.31
N SER A 18 -25.18 4.00 -35.76
CA SER A 18 -24.37 3.03 -35.04
C SER A 18 -24.94 2.86 -33.62
N SER A 19 -25.35 1.65 -33.30
CA SER A 19 -25.68 1.22 -31.96
C SER A 19 -24.50 1.52 -31.02
N SER A 20 -24.77 2.31 -29.98
CA SER A 20 -23.81 2.62 -28.91
C SER A 20 -23.30 1.33 -28.23
N PRO A 21 -22.00 1.23 -27.91
CA PRO A 21 -21.52 0.19 -27.01
C PRO A 21 -22.17 0.36 -25.63
N ARG A 22 -22.67 -0.73 -25.08
CA ARG A 22 -23.20 -0.76 -23.71
C ARG A 22 -22.06 -0.45 -22.74
N ASP A 23 -22.20 0.65 -22.00
CA ASP A 23 -21.35 1.00 -20.87
C ASP A 23 -21.45 -0.08 -19.79
N LEU A 24 -20.40 -0.89 -19.65
CA LEU A 24 -20.18 -1.80 -18.51
C LEU A 24 -19.48 -1.06 -17.36
N HIS A 25 -20.04 0.06 -16.92
CA HIS A 25 -19.74 0.57 -15.58
C HIS A 25 -20.52 -0.28 -14.59
N ALA A 26 -19.82 -0.95 -13.68
CA ALA A 26 -20.46 -1.59 -12.53
C ALA A 26 -21.25 -0.51 -11.79
N ALA A 27 -22.58 -0.56 -11.94
CA ALA A 27 -23.47 0.46 -11.41
C ALA A 27 -23.28 0.58 -9.89
N THR A 28 -23.21 1.81 -9.40
CA THR A 28 -23.27 2.09 -7.96
C THR A 28 -24.51 1.40 -7.39
N PRO A 29 -24.40 0.67 -6.26
CA PRO A 29 -25.55 0.02 -5.65
C PRO A 29 -26.70 0.97 -5.45
N SER A 30 -27.91 0.53 -5.76
CA SER A 30 -29.12 1.33 -5.61
C SER A 30 -29.75 1.06 -4.24
N LEU A 31 -30.15 2.13 -3.54
CA LEU A 31 -30.90 2.02 -2.30
C LEU A 31 -32.29 1.50 -2.62
N VAL A 32 -32.63 0.34 -2.06
CA VAL A 32 -33.98 -0.28 -2.21
C VAL A 32 -34.92 0.26 -1.19
N HIS A 33 -34.53 0.24 0.09
CA HIS A 33 -35.35 0.66 1.20
C HIS A 33 -34.55 1.15 2.40
N THR A 34 -35.13 2.02 3.22
CA THR A 34 -34.59 2.44 4.51
C THR A 34 -35.57 2.06 5.60
N LEU A 35 -35.11 1.23 6.57
CA LEU A 35 -35.89 0.83 7.74
C LEU A 35 -35.42 1.70 8.91
N SER A 36 -36.35 2.27 9.66
CA SER A 36 -36.03 3.07 10.85
C SER A 36 -37.12 2.92 11.90
N GLN A 37 -36.71 2.82 13.15
CA GLN A 37 -37.58 2.71 14.30
C GLN A 37 -37.12 3.62 15.47
N GLY A 38 -36.54 4.76 15.18
CA GLY A 38 -36.10 5.72 16.17
C GLY A 38 -34.67 6.20 15.97
N GLU A 39 -34.16 6.94 16.94
CA GLU A 39 -32.82 7.58 16.87
C GLU A 39 -31.68 6.73 17.48
N ASN A 40 -31.94 5.45 17.82
CA ASN A 40 -30.91 4.62 18.49
C ASN A 40 -30.03 3.90 17.47
N SER A 41 -28.71 3.92 17.70
CA SER A 41 -27.74 3.25 16.85
C SER A 41 -28.05 1.76 16.64
N ILE A 42 -27.93 1.31 15.40
CA ILE A 42 -27.99 -0.09 15.00
C ILE A 42 -26.59 -0.67 15.09
N LEU A 43 -26.36 -1.55 16.05
CA LEU A 43 -25.03 -2.05 16.40
C LEU A 43 -24.69 -3.37 15.69
N SER A 44 -25.71 -4.18 15.40
CA SER A 44 -25.58 -5.48 14.75
C SER A 44 -26.76 -5.81 13.86
N VAL A 45 -26.49 -6.54 12.77
CA VAL A 45 -27.52 -6.98 11.82
C VAL A 45 -27.31 -8.47 11.53
N ALA A 46 -28.41 -9.21 11.47
CA ALA A 46 -28.45 -10.61 11.04
C ALA A 46 -29.69 -10.83 10.15
N THR A 47 -29.68 -11.89 9.33
CA THR A 47 -30.83 -12.24 8.47
C THR A 47 -31.07 -13.73 8.45
N ASP A 48 -32.34 -14.12 8.32
CA ASP A 48 -32.74 -15.46 7.90
C ASP A 48 -33.44 -15.43 6.53
N GLU A 49 -34.20 -16.47 6.21
CA GLU A 49 -34.93 -16.56 4.95
C GLU A 49 -36.03 -15.52 4.83
N ASN A 50 -36.65 -15.09 5.96
CA ASN A 50 -37.88 -14.31 6.01
C ASN A 50 -37.70 -12.95 6.70
N HIS A 51 -36.64 -12.79 7.54
CA HIS A 51 -36.55 -11.64 8.43
C HIS A 51 -35.17 -10.98 8.35
N ILE A 52 -35.19 -9.69 8.64
CA ILE A 52 -34.01 -8.90 8.99
C ILE A 52 -34.08 -8.62 10.49
N TYR A 53 -33.01 -8.93 11.22
CA TYR A 53 -32.88 -8.68 12.64
C TYR A 53 -31.86 -7.55 12.87
N SER A 54 -32.25 -6.55 13.66
CA SER A 54 -31.38 -5.44 13.99
C SER A 54 -31.25 -5.27 15.50
N GLY A 55 -30.04 -5.50 15.99
CA GLY A 55 -29.67 -5.25 17.38
C GLY A 55 -29.31 -3.80 17.60
N SER A 56 -29.86 -3.18 18.62
CA SER A 56 -29.69 -1.76 18.83
C SER A 56 -29.19 -1.40 20.25
N GLN A 57 -28.78 -0.14 20.40
CA GLN A 57 -28.34 0.42 21.67
C GLN A 57 -29.47 0.45 22.72
N ASN A 58 -30.73 0.39 22.31
CA ASN A 58 -31.88 0.47 23.21
C ASN A 58 -32.27 -0.90 23.82
N GLN A 59 -31.38 -1.90 23.78
CA GLN A 59 -31.58 -3.21 24.42
C GLN A 59 -32.65 -4.09 23.76
N ASN A 60 -33.04 -3.81 22.52
CA ASN A 60 -34.03 -4.58 21.78
C ASN A 60 -33.45 -5.07 20.46
N ILE A 61 -33.98 -6.17 19.95
CA ILE A 61 -33.81 -6.60 18.56
C ILE A 61 -35.11 -6.32 17.83
N SER A 62 -35.08 -5.46 16.82
CA SER A 62 -36.21 -5.23 15.93
C SER A 62 -36.24 -6.27 14.82
N VAL A 63 -37.41 -6.82 14.52
CA VAL A 63 -37.63 -7.83 13.49
C VAL A 63 -38.41 -7.20 12.36
N TRP A 64 -37.89 -7.34 11.14
CA TRP A 64 -38.47 -6.79 9.93
C TRP A 64 -38.71 -7.90 8.93
N ASN A 65 -39.87 -7.86 8.25
CA ASN A 65 -40.13 -8.76 7.15
C ASN A 65 -39.22 -8.45 5.96
N LYS A 66 -38.51 -9.45 5.45
CA LYS A 66 -37.51 -9.28 4.37
C LYS A 66 -38.14 -8.98 3.02
N LEU A 67 -39.36 -9.46 2.77
CA LEU A 67 -40.05 -9.25 1.49
C LEU A 67 -40.73 -7.87 1.41
N SER A 68 -41.42 -7.48 2.49
CA SER A 68 -42.22 -6.26 2.52
C SER A 68 -41.49 -5.09 3.14
N TYR A 69 -40.34 -5.32 3.77
CA TYR A 69 -39.58 -4.34 4.56
C TYR A 69 -40.39 -3.67 5.66
N THR A 70 -41.42 -4.34 6.16
CA THR A 70 -42.27 -3.84 7.23
C THR A 70 -41.82 -4.32 8.59
N PHE A 71 -41.94 -3.47 9.58
CA PHE A 71 -41.70 -3.85 10.97
C PHE A 71 -42.74 -4.91 11.44
N GLU A 72 -42.24 -6.01 12.03
CA GLU A 72 -43.12 -7.07 12.57
C GLU A 72 -43.22 -7.05 14.08
N THR A 73 -42.06 -7.08 14.77
CA THR A 73 -42.05 -7.15 16.24
C THR A 73 -40.69 -6.76 16.83
N GLN A 74 -40.63 -6.71 18.17
CA GLN A 74 -39.40 -6.55 18.93
C GLN A 74 -39.14 -7.74 19.85
N LEU A 75 -37.95 -8.32 19.78
CA LEU A 75 -37.50 -9.30 20.76
C LEU A 75 -36.92 -8.54 21.97
N ARG A 76 -37.56 -8.70 23.11
CA ARG A 76 -37.23 -7.96 24.33
C ARG A 76 -36.67 -8.88 25.39
N GLY A 77 -35.79 -8.38 26.22
CA GLY A 77 -35.25 -9.11 27.38
C GLY A 77 -33.76 -8.93 27.60
N HIS A 78 -33.12 -8.16 26.77
CA HIS A 78 -31.73 -7.78 26.99
C HIS A 78 -31.62 -6.70 28.06
N THR A 79 -30.54 -6.75 28.85
CA THR A 79 -30.24 -5.77 29.92
C THR A 79 -29.22 -4.72 29.48
N GLY A 80 -28.61 -4.90 28.29
CA GLY A 80 -27.63 -4.02 27.68
C GLY A 80 -27.79 -3.92 26.17
N SER A 81 -26.96 -3.11 25.53
CA SER A 81 -26.91 -2.97 24.08
C SER A 81 -26.66 -4.29 23.38
N VAL A 82 -27.30 -4.50 22.21
CA VAL A 82 -27.14 -5.73 21.41
C VAL A 82 -25.98 -5.54 20.41
N LEU A 83 -24.77 -5.87 20.87
CA LEU A 83 -23.53 -5.60 20.13
C LEU A 83 -23.28 -6.62 19.01
N ALA A 84 -23.73 -7.85 19.16
CA ALA A 84 -23.56 -8.93 18.19
C ALA A 84 -24.84 -9.75 18.04
N LEU A 85 -25.11 -10.16 16.80
CA LEU A 85 -26.14 -11.11 16.41
C LEU A 85 -25.51 -12.17 15.51
N GLU A 86 -25.87 -13.45 15.72
CA GLU A 86 -25.43 -14.56 14.90
C GLU A 86 -26.58 -15.52 14.61
N TYR A 87 -26.81 -15.83 13.33
CA TYR A 87 -27.89 -16.73 12.90
C TYR A 87 -27.35 -18.13 12.65
N ALA A 88 -27.97 -19.14 13.25
CA ALA A 88 -27.68 -20.56 13.04
C ALA A 88 -28.75 -21.19 12.11
N PRO A 89 -28.48 -21.31 10.79
CA PRO A 89 -29.49 -21.76 9.83
C PRO A 89 -29.91 -23.22 10.03
N ASP A 90 -29.01 -24.10 10.46
CA ASP A 90 -29.29 -25.52 10.74
C ASP A 90 -30.22 -25.75 11.94
N LYS A 91 -30.25 -24.79 12.88
CA LYS A 91 -31.11 -24.83 14.09
C LYS A 91 -32.31 -23.89 13.97
N ARG A 92 -32.28 -22.92 13.06
CA ARG A 92 -33.22 -21.77 13.02
C ARG A 92 -33.19 -21.00 14.33
N TRP A 93 -31.98 -20.75 14.83
CA TRP A 93 -31.76 -19.99 16.06
C TRP A 93 -31.04 -18.69 15.78
N LEU A 94 -31.43 -17.65 16.51
CA LEU A 94 -30.72 -16.38 16.55
C LEU A 94 -30.06 -16.23 17.91
N PHE A 95 -28.73 -16.13 17.95
CA PHE A 95 -27.95 -15.80 19.14
C PHE A 95 -27.74 -14.29 19.24
N SER A 96 -27.74 -13.77 20.45
CA SER A 96 -27.51 -12.35 20.72
C SER A 96 -26.53 -12.13 21.87
N SER A 97 -25.85 -10.99 21.88
CA SER A 97 -24.74 -10.66 22.77
C SER A 97 -25.05 -10.65 24.27
N SER A 98 -26.29 -10.84 24.68
CA SER A 98 -26.65 -11.06 26.09
C SER A 98 -26.78 -12.55 26.47
N GLY A 99 -26.31 -13.45 25.58
CA GLY A 99 -26.45 -14.88 25.73
C GLY A 99 -27.85 -15.43 25.41
N MET A 100 -28.78 -14.59 24.95
CA MET A 100 -30.13 -15.03 24.61
C MET A 100 -30.15 -15.75 23.27
N VAL A 101 -30.91 -16.85 23.22
CA VAL A 101 -31.13 -17.67 22.04
C VAL A 101 -32.62 -17.65 21.70
N TRP A 102 -32.94 -17.30 20.47
CA TRP A 102 -34.31 -17.13 19.98
C TRP A 102 -34.64 -18.13 18.88
N CYS A 103 -35.85 -18.66 18.88
CA CYS A 103 -36.42 -19.38 17.74
C CYS A 103 -36.79 -18.38 16.65
N THR A 104 -36.21 -18.49 15.43
CA THR A 104 -36.55 -17.55 14.34
C THR A 104 -37.89 -17.87 13.66
N LYS A 105 -38.42 -19.08 13.86
CA LYS A 105 -39.74 -19.47 13.33
C LYS A 105 -40.90 -18.78 14.07
N ASP A 106 -40.84 -18.80 15.42
CA ASP A 106 -41.92 -18.36 16.28
C ASP A 106 -41.57 -17.06 17.00
N LEU A 107 -40.40 -16.52 16.79
CA LEU A 107 -39.83 -15.30 17.39
C LEU A 107 -39.89 -15.33 18.95
N THR A 108 -39.72 -16.50 19.53
CA THR A 108 -39.80 -16.75 20.98
C THR A 108 -38.43 -17.03 21.59
N PRO A 109 -38.20 -16.59 22.85
CA PRO A 109 -36.96 -16.92 23.53
C PRO A 109 -36.92 -18.40 23.90
N LEU A 110 -35.82 -19.09 23.56
CA LEU A 110 -35.60 -20.52 23.87
C LEU A 110 -34.78 -20.70 25.13
N TYR A 111 -33.59 -20.16 25.14
CA TYR A 111 -32.53 -20.39 26.12
C TYR A 111 -31.78 -19.12 26.46
N ILE A 112 -31.08 -19.15 27.62
CA ILE A 112 -30.05 -18.17 27.94
C ILE A 112 -28.76 -18.98 28.14
N ILE A 113 -27.69 -18.60 27.45
CA ILE A 113 -26.34 -19.15 27.65
C ILE A 113 -25.52 -18.08 28.35
N ASN A 114 -25.34 -18.22 29.66
CA ASN A 114 -24.55 -17.27 30.45
C ASN A 114 -23.07 -17.56 30.26
N PRO A 115 -22.23 -16.55 29.93
CA PRO A 115 -20.78 -16.71 29.96
C PRO A 115 -20.29 -17.14 31.34
N PHE A 116 -19.18 -17.85 31.39
CA PHE A 116 -18.46 -18.17 32.62
C PHE A 116 -18.02 -16.87 33.31
N LEU A 117 -18.24 -16.73 34.61
CA LEU A 117 -17.99 -15.49 35.36
C LEU A 117 -18.67 -14.27 34.73
N ASP A 118 -19.98 -14.36 34.50
CA ASP A 118 -20.78 -13.33 33.81
C ASP A 118 -20.51 -11.90 34.32
N THR A 119 -20.27 -11.71 35.61
CA THR A 119 -19.94 -10.39 36.19
C THR A 119 -18.58 -9.84 35.75
N ASP A 120 -17.63 -10.70 35.40
CA ASP A 120 -16.26 -10.35 35.06
C ASP A 120 -16.01 -10.48 33.56
N SER A 121 -16.86 -11.21 32.80
CA SER A 121 -16.72 -11.37 31.35
C SER A 121 -16.92 -10.05 30.56
N GLY A 122 -17.64 -9.11 31.17
CA GLY A 122 -17.98 -7.84 30.53
C GLY A 122 -18.98 -7.99 29.37
N ASP A 123 -18.90 -7.10 28.37
CA ASP A 123 -19.74 -7.15 27.19
C ASP A 123 -19.28 -8.26 26.21
N ILE A 124 -20.26 -8.90 25.55
CA ILE A 124 -19.99 -9.83 24.44
C ILE A 124 -19.93 -9.01 23.14
N PHE A 125 -18.77 -8.96 22.51
CA PHE A 125 -18.53 -8.19 21.29
C PHE A 125 -18.74 -9.00 20.02
N SER A 126 -18.49 -10.31 20.06
CA SER A 126 -18.54 -11.15 18.87
C SER A 126 -19.11 -12.54 19.18
N LEU A 127 -19.77 -13.09 18.18
CA LEU A 127 -20.38 -14.42 18.19
C LEU A 127 -20.02 -15.14 16.87
N ALA A 128 -19.83 -16.44 16.90
CA ALA A 128 -19.65 -17.25 15.70
C ALA A 128 -20.27 -18.66 15.92
N TRP A 129 -21.18 -19.09 15.03
CA TRP A 129 -21.82 -20.38 15.09
C TRP A 129 -21.16 -21.41 14.17
N SER A 130 -20.76 -22.56 14.71
CA SER A 130 -20.26 -23.69 13.94
C SER A 130 -21.34 -24.78 13.80
N PRO A 131 -21.97 -24.96 12.63
CA PRO A 131 -22.93 -26.02 12.38
C PRO A 131 -22.30 -27.41 12.52
N THR A 132 -21.06 -27.58 12.04
CA THR A 132 -20.31 -28.83 12.07
C THR A 132 -20.11 -29.33 13.48
N ASN A 133 -19.77 -28.44 14.42
CA ASN A 133 -19.54 -28.79 15.83
C ASN A 133 -20.76 -28.56 16.72
N SER A 134 -21.86 -27.98 16.17
CA SER A 134 -23.03 -27.51 16.93
C SER A 134 -22.64 -26.65 18.15
N THR A 135 -21.68 -25.72 17.95
CA THR A 135 -21.06 -24.95 19.02
C THR A 135 -21.11 -23.45 18.69
N ILE A 136 -21.50 -22.66 19.69
CA ILE A 136 -21.41 -21.19 19.64
C ILE A 136 -20.12 -20.73 20.34
N TYR A 137 -19.33 -19.90 19.67
CA TYR A 137 -18.14 -19.25 20.19
C TYR A 137 -18.48 -17.80 20.57
N ILE A 138 -17.91 -17.33 21.68
CA ILE A 138 -18.25 -16.07 22.33
C ILE A 138 -16.98 -15.28 22.60
N GLY A 139 -16.82 -14.09 22.05
CA GLY A 139 -15.72 -13.15 22.30
C GLY A 139 -16.11 -12.11 23.32
N CYS A 140 -15.34 -12.02 24.40
CA CYS A 140 -15.67 -11.23 25.59
C CYS A 140 -14.79 -9.98 25.75
N GLN A 141 -15.32 -9.01 26.48
CA GLN A 141 -14.60 -7.78 26.86
C GLN A 141 -13.41 -8.07 27.79
N ASN A 142 -13.48 -9.11 28.62
CA ASN A 142 -12.38 -9.52 29.52
C ASN A 142 -11.26 -10.28 28.81
N THR A 143 -11.19 -10.19 27.47
CA THR A 143 -10.15 -10.81 26.63
C THR A 143 -10.27 -12.31 26.46
N SER A 144 -11.27 -12.97 27.06
CA SER A 144 -11.49 -14.41 26.94
C SER A 144 -12.25 -14.77 25.68
N ILE A 145 -12.02 -16.01 25.22
CA ILE A 145 -12.85 -16.73 24.26
C ILE A 145 -13.54 -17.86 25.02
N GLN A 146 -14.84 -17.93 24.89
CA GLN A 146 -15.68 -18.97 25.53
C GLN A 146 -16.49 -19.70 24.47
N TRP A 147 -16.94 -20.93 24.77
CA TRP A 147 -17.83 -21.65 23.86
C TRP A 147 -18.81 -22.54 24.58
N TYR A 148 -19.95 -22.79 23.94
CA TYR A 148 -20.97 -23.70 24.44
C TYR A 148 -21.42 -24.65 23.33
N ASN A 149 -21.41 -25.95 23.63
CA ASN A 149 -21.86 -27.00 22.72
C ASN A 149 -23.38 -27.21 22.86
N CYS A 150 -24.11 -26.97 21.77
CA CYS A 150 -25.55 -27.03 21.70
C CYS A 150 -26.09 -28.35 21.13
N THR A 151 -25.42 -29.46 21.40
CA THR A 151 -25.96 -30.79 21.01
C THR A 151 -27.19 -31.18 21.83
N ASN A 152 -28.10 -31.95 21.25
CA ASN A 152 -29.33 -32.39 21.94
C ASN A 152 -29.08 -33.15 23.24
N SER A 153 -27.92 -33.81 23.39
CA SER A 153 -27.52 -34.50 24.62
C SER A 153 -27.18 -33.53 25.76
N THR A 154 -26.58 -32.41 25.47
CA THR A 154 -26.27 -31.36 26.47
C THR A 154 -27.49 -30.57 26.87
N LEU A 155 -28.39 -30.27 25.94
CA LEU A 155 -29.64 -29.56 26.21
C LEU A 155 -30.65 -30.37 27.04
N ASN A 156 -30.62 -31.70 26.90
CA ASN A 156 -31.52 -32.60 27.67
C ASN A 156 -31.00 -32.98 29.06
N SER A 157 -29.69 -32.82 29.32
CA SER A 157 -29.08 -33.25 30.59
C SER A 157 -28.97 -32.18 31.67
N ALA A 158 -29.18 -30.93 31.33
CA ALA A 158 -28.92 -29.79 32.21
C ALA A 158 -30.17 -29.05 32.73
N GLY A 159 -31.36 -29.65 32.67
CA GLY A 159 -32.61 -29.06 33.15
C GLY A 159 -32.68 -29.00 34.67
N SER A 160 -31.95 -28.12 35.32
CA SER A 160 -32.21 -27.69 36.69
C SER A 160 -33.01 -26.39 36.69
N LEU A 161 -34.26 -26.44 37.05
CA LEU A 161 -35.10 -25.27 37.29
C LEU A 161 -34.55 -24.49 38.49
N VAL A 162 -33.78 -23.46 38.29
CA VAL A 162 -33.43 -22.52 39.34
C VAL A 162 -34.32 -21.28 39.19
N SER A 163 -35.36 -21.23 39.99
CA SER A 163 -36.09 -19.97 40.22
C SER A 163 -35.28 -19.11 41.18
N SER A 164 -34.48 -18.23 40.70
CA SER A 164 -33.93 -17.14 41.52
C SER A 164 -34.08 -15.83 40.76
N GLY A 165 -34.96 -14.98 41.32
CA GLY A 165 -35.05 -13.59 40.90
C GLY A 165 -33.83 -12.81 41.35
N THR A 166 -32.75 -12.89 40.60
CA THR A 166 -31.62 -11.99 40.72
C THR A 166 -31.56 -11.15 39.44
N SER A 167 -31.85 -9.85 39.63
CA SER A 167 -31.58 -8.87 38.59
C SER A 167 -30.12 -8.95 38.17
N THR A 168 -29.86 -9.29 36.92
CA THR A 168 -28.51 -9.19 36.32
C THR A 168 -27.94 -7.80 36.58
N PRO A 169 -26.69 -7.70 37.03
CA PRO A 169 -26.04 -6.39 37.23
C PRO A 169 -26.06 -5.60 35.93
N LYS A 170 -26.40 -4.31 36.01
CA LYS A 170 -26.31 -3.40 34.85
C LYS A 170 -24.86 -3.32 34.39
N ARG A 171 -24.55 -3.90 33.24
CA ARG A 171 -23.25 -3.81 32.61
C ARG A 171 -22.97 -2.35 32.22
N ALA A 172 -21.80 -1.83 32.55
CA ALA A 172 -21.44 -0.46 32.27
C ALA A 172 -20.90 -0.34 30.82
N HIS A 173 -21.72 0.19 29.93
CA HIS A 173 -21.35 0.46 28.53
C HIS A 173 -20.42 1.65 28.40
N LYS A 174 -19.14 1.47 28.55
CA LYS A 174 -18.15 2.56 28.44
C LYS A 174 -17.69 2.84 27.02
N PHE A 175 -17.69 1.86 26.14
CA PHE A 175 -17.13 1.99 24.78
C PHE A 175 -17.97 2.92 23.89
N PHE A 176 -19.26 2.67 23.74
CA PHE A 176 -20.12 3.49 22.86
C PHE A 176 -20.60 4.79 23.48
N ASN A 177 -20.44 5.00 24.78
CA ASN A 177 -20.71 6.29 25.43
C ASN A 177 -19.57 7.31 25.27
N SER A 178 -18.40 6.90 24.72
CA SER A 178 -17.21 7.74 24.57
C SER A 178 -17.18 8.53 23.26
N TYR A 179 -18.05 8.26 22.31
CA TYR A 179 -18.11 9.02 21.04
C TYR A 179 -18.71 10.41 21.28
N PRO A 180 -18.11 11.48 20.71
CA PRO A 180 -18.62 12.83 20.88
C PRO A 180 -20.00 12.96 20.22
N ARG A 181 -21.02 13.19 21.02
CA ARG A 181 -22.33 13.62 20.52
C ARG A 181 -22.14 14.93 19.77
N SER A 182 -22.54 14.99 18.52
CA SER A 182 -22.64 16.25 17.79
C SER A 182 -23.45 17.24 18.64
N GLN A 183 -22.82 18.36 19.01
CA GLN A 183 -23.41 19.40 19.85
C GLN A 183 -24.60 20.05 19.11
N ARG A 184 -25.82 19.59 19.37
CA ARG A 184 -27.00 20.45 19.31
C ARG A 184 -27.41 20.75 20.73
N ARG A 185 -27.15 21.97 21.14
CA ARG A 185 -27.67 22.55 22.39
C ARG A 185 -29.21 22.58 22.31
N SER A 186 -29.87 21.96 23.27
CA SER A 186 -31.23 22.29 23.69
C SER A 186 -31.28 22.22 25.21
N PRO A 187 -32.09 23.07 25.87
CA PRO A 187 -31.91 23.40 27.27
C PRO A 187 -32.56 22.39 28.21
N ASP A 188 -32.04 22.39 29.40
CA ASP A 188 -32.40 21.74 30.64
C ASP A 188 -33.85 21.23 30.77
N LEU A 189 -33.96 19.92 31.11
CA LEU A 189 -35.07 19.41 31.89
C LEU A 189 -34.55 18.32 32.82
N GLU A 190 -34.86 18.55 34.08
CA GLU A 190 -34.48 17.80 35.26
C GLU A 190 -34.97 16.36 35.30
N SER A 191 -34.22 15.53 36.03
CA SER A 191 -34.52 14.17 36.44
C SER A 191 -35.96 13.90 36.75
N SER A 192 -36.57 12.91 36.13
CA SER A 192 -37.74 12.23 36.71
C SER A 192 -37.65 10.72 36.47
N ASN A 193 -37.85 10.02 37.53
CA ASN A 193 -37.91 8.59 37.75
C ASN A 193 -38.69 7.83 36.65
N GLY A 194 -38.16 6.62 36.34
CA GLY A 194 -38.77 5.67 35.43
C GLY A 194 -40.26 5.43 35.69
N ILE A 195 -41.09 5.73 34.70
CA ILE A 195 -42.44 5.25 34.60
C ILE A 195 -42.56 4.44 33.32
N ASN A 196 -42.87 3.16 33.44
CA ASN A 196 -43.24 2.28 32.35
C ASN A 196 -44.42 2.86 31.59
N ASN A 197 -44.20 3.33 30.38
CA ASN A 197 -45.31 3.71 29.52
C ASN A 197 -46.01 2.44 28.99
N PRO A 198 -47.30 2.25 29.22
CA PRO A 198 -48.01 1.12 28.67
C PRO A 198 -48.12 1.25 27.13
N VAL A 199 -47.79 0.17 26.45
CA VAL A 199 -48.01 0.06 24.99
C VAL A 199 -49.53 0.00 24.75
N ARG A 200 -50.06 0.89 23.90
CA ARG A 200 -51.47 0.88 23.48
C ARG A 200 -51.55 0.34 22.06
N ASP A 201 -52.62 -0.46 21.82
CA ASP A 201 -52.95 -0.89 20.46
C ASP A 201 -53.52 0.27 19.62
N ILE A 202 -53.82 0.00 18.38
CA ILE A 202 -54.39 0.97 17.43
C ILE A 202 -55.78 1.50 17.89
N GLU A 203 -56.42 0.82 18.83
CA GLU A 203 -57.71 1.18 19.40
C GLU A 203 -57.59 1.82 20.82
N GLY A 204 -56.37 2.01 21.33
CA GLY A 204 -56.11 2.69 22.61
C GLY A 204 -56.21 1.82 23.86
N HIS A 205 -56.30 0.51 23.71
CA HIS A 205 -56.39 -0.42 24.85
C HIS A 205 -54.96 -0.73 25.40
N ILE A 206 -54.84 -0.88 26.74
CA ILE A 206 -53.60 -1.29 27.39
C ILE A 206 -53.41 -2.79 27.16
N VAL A 207 -52.41 -3.15 26.35
CA VAL A 207 -52.00 -4.54 26.16
C VAL A 207 -51.12 -4.92 27.35
N ILE A 208 -51.62 -5.71 28.27
CA ILE A 208 -50.86 -6.35 29.33
C ILE A 208 -50.09 -7.52 28.66
N VAL A 209 -48.85 -7.29 28.28
CA VAL A 209 -47.98 -8.36 27.81
C VAL A 209 -47.64 -9.24 29.02
N SER A 210 -48.13 -10.46 29.04
CA SER A 210 -47.78 -11.46 30.07
C SER A 210 -46.26 -11.65 30.14
N PRO A 211 -45.67 -11.82 31.33
CA PRO A 211 -44.25 -12.09 31.45
C PRO A 211 -43.90 -13.35 30.64
N PRO A 212 -42.70 -13.35 29.98
CA PRO A 212 -42.27 -14.48 29.16
C PRO A 212 -42.20 -15.76 30.00
N THR A 213 -42.60 -16.89 29.40
CA THR A 213 -42.47 -18.26 29.94
C THR A 213 -41.08 -18.49 30.57
N PRO A 214 -40.97 -19.31 31.64
CA PRO A 214 -39.72 -19.57 32.33
C PRO A 214 -38.64 -20.05 31.32
N ARG A 215 -37.53 -19.34 31.30
CA ARG A 215 -36.40 -19.59 30.39
C ARG A 215 -35.51 -20.65 31.00
N VAL A 216 -35.03 -21.59 30.16
CA VAL A 216 -34.00 -22.51 30.56
C VAL A 216 -32.65 -21.79 30.43
N GLU A 217 -31.90 -21.73 31.49
CA GLU A 217 -30.57 -21.11 31.55
C GLU A 217 -29.46 -22.15 31.55
N PHE A 218 -28.45 -21.93 30.76
CA PHE A 218 -27.22 -22.73 30.71
C PHE A 218 -26.04 -21.83 31.04
N ASN A 219 -25.04 -22.37 31.70
CA ASN A 219 -23.80 -21.67 31.96
C ASN A 219 -22.65 -22.29 31.16
N VAL A 220 -21.78 -21.48 30.61
CA VAL A 220 -20.53 -21.95 29.99
C VAL A 220 -19.71 -22.62 31.12
N PRO A 221 -19.30 -23.89 30.96
CA PRO A 221 -18.49 -24.56 31.97
C PRO A 221 -17.03 -24.00 31.94
N PRO A 222 -16.31 -24.05 33.09
CA PRO A 222 -14.96 -23.46 33.16
C PRO A 222 -13.93 -24.08 32.23
N GLU A 223 -14.13 -25.37 31.85
CA GLU A 223 -13.29 -26.04 30.85
C GLU A 223 -13.47 -25.52 29.42
N ASN A 224 -14.52 -24.75 29.14
CA ASN A 224 -14.83 -24.18 27.86
C ASN A 224 -14.45 -22.67 27.80
N VAL A 225 -13.40 -22.29 28.49
CA VAL A 225 -12.92 -20.91 28.56
C VAL A 225 -11.42 -20.87 28.32
N ILE A 226 -10.98 -20.00 27.44
CA ILE A 226 -9.58 -19.57 27.34
C ILE A 226 -9.51 -18.16 27.92
N ASP A 227 -9.04 -18.06 29.17
CA ASP A 227 -8.74 -16.79 29.81
C ASP A 227 -7.56 -16.13 29.11
N SER A 228 -7.61 -14.82 28.96
CA SER A 228 -6.53 -14.06 28.30
C SER A 228 -6.16 -14.65 26.93
N ALA A 229 -7.16 -15.05 26.15
CA ALA A 229 -6.97 -15.49 24.76
C ALA A 229 -6.28 -14.41 23.93
N HIS A 230 -6.53 -13.14 24.28
CA HIS A 230 -5.91 -11.93 23.77
C HIS A 230 -5.48 -11.00 24.92
N PHE A 231 -4.73 -9.95 24.61
CA PHE A 231 -4.41 -8.88 25.56
C PHE A 231 -5.35 -7.67 25.46
N GLY A 232 -6.28 -7.69 24.49
CA GLY A 232 -7.32 -6.69 24.28
C GLY A 232 -8.68 -7.35 24.09
N TYR A 233 -9.73 -6.55 23.95
CA TYR A 233 -11.10 -7.05 23.72
C TYR A 233 -11.19 -7.86 22.43
N VAL A 234 -11.96 -8.95 22.44
CA VAL A 234 -12.20 -9.79 21.25
C VAL A 234 -13.35 -9.18 20.45
N TYR A 235 -13.01 -8.28 19.53
CA TYR A 235 -14.01 -7.49 18.80
C TYR A 235 -14.75 -8.27 17.72
N CYS A 236 -14.08 -9.20 17.06
CA CYS A 236 -14.63 -9.91 15.91
C CYS A 236 -14.15 -11.36 15.83
N MET A 237 -14.98 -12.18 15.21
CA MET A 237 -14.73 -13.60 14.96
C MET A 237 -15.22 -13.97 13.56
N ALA A 238 -14.51 -14.90 12.91
CA ALA A 238 -14.96 -15.51 11.65
C ALA A 238 -14.59 -16.99 11.62
N LEU A 239 -15.51 -17.83 11.16
CA LEU A 239 -15.25 -19.24 10.92
C LEU A 239 -14.71 -19.45 9.51
N LEU A 240 -13.76 -20.35 9.38
CA LEU A 240 -13.22 -20.79 8.12
C LEU A 240 -13.67 -22.22 7.81
N PRO A 241 -14.13 -22.50 6.58
CA PRO A 241 -14.29 -23.87 6.13
C PRO A 241 -12.91 -24.54 6.10
N SER A 242 -12.91 -25.85 6.34
CA SER A 242 -11.72 -26.67 6.50
C SER A 242 -10.65 -26.44 5.43
N ILE A 243 -9.44 -26.11 5.89
CA ILE A 243 -8.24 -26.17 5.06
C ILE A 243 -7.87 -27.65 4.89
N ARG A 244 -7.74 -28.14 3.67
CA ARG A 244 -7.15 -29.46 3.39
C ARG A 244 -5.69 -29.45 3.80
N ALA A 245 -5.40 -29.73 5.06
CA ALA A 245 -4.04 -30.04 5.49
C ALA A 245 -3.58 -31.31 4.78
N GLY A 246 -2.46 -31.21 4.05
CA GLY A 246 -1.93 -32.30 3.26
C GLY A 246 -1.77 -33.61 4.06
N ALA A 247 -2.36 -34.66 3.51
CA ALA A 247 -2.03 -36.07 3.70
C ALA A 247 -1.79 -36.58 5.14
N THR A 248 -2.87 -36.75 5.90
CA THR A 248 -3.02 -37.87 6.81
C THR A 248 -4.49 -38.29 6.83
N ASN A 249 -4.76 -39.58 6.81
CA ASN A 249 -6.07 -40.25 6.72
C ASN A 249 -7.05 -39.85 7.84
N SER A 250 -7.50 -38.60 7.94
CA SER A 250 -8.63 -38.25 8.81
C SER A 250 -9.81 -37.84 7.94
N THR A 251 -10.90 -38.55 8.05
CA THR A 251 -12.18 -38.34 7.35
C THR A 251 -13.01 -37.22 7.95
N ARG A 252 -12.43 -36.32 8.74
CA ARG A 252 -13.12 -35.23 9.42
C ARG A 252 -12.54 -33.88 8.96
N GLU A 253 -13.40 -33.03 8.47
CA GLU A 253 -13.07 -31.65 8.10
C GLU A 253 -12.82 -30.86 9.40
N ASP A 254 -11.62 -30.31 9.56
CA ASP A 254 -11.27 -29.46 10.70
C ASP A 254 -11.88 -28.06 10.49
N VAL A 255 -12.63 -27.55 11.42
CA VAL A 255 -13.17 -26.19 11.43
C VAL A 255 -12.14 -25.27 12.09
N LEU A 256 -11.85 -24.14 11.48
CA LEU A 256 -10.99 -23.12 12.06
C LEU A 256 -11.82 -21.88 12.49
N LEU A 257 -11.37 -21.23 13.55
CA LEU A 257 -11.90 -19.96 14.04
C LEU A 257 -10.80 -18.90 13.98
N ALA A 258 -11.05 -17.79 13.31
CA ALA A 258 -10.21 -16.59 13.39
C ALA A 258 -10.82 -15.60 14.38
N THR A 259 -9.98 -14.97 15.20
CA THR A 259 -10.37 -13.96 16.18
C THR A 259 -9.52 -12.71 16.02
N GLY A 260 -10.14 -11.53 16.11
CA GLY A 260 -9.48 -10.24 16.01
C GLY A 260 -9.69 -9.41 17.28
N SER A 261 -8.65 -8.69 17.70
CA SER A 261 -8.62 -8.05 19.01
C SER A 261 -8.10 -6.61 18.99
N GLY A 262 -8.38 -5.92 20.10
CA GLY A 262 -7.84 -4.61 20.44
C GLY A 262 -6.34 -4.63 20.77
N ASP A 263 -5.73 -5.79 20.89
CA ASP A 263 -4.28 -5.96 21.09
C ASP A 263 -3.48 -5.95 19.77
N GLU A 264 -4.12 -5.56 18.66
CA GLU A 264 -3.52 -5.51 17.32
C GLU A 264 -3.12 -6.89 16.78
N THR A 265 -3.67 -7.99 17.33
CA THR A 265 -3.40 -9.34 16.85
C THR A 265 -4.65 -10.02 16.29
N MET A 266 -4.44 -10.89 15.30
CA MET A 266 -5.38 -11.93 14.90
C MET A 266 -4.85 -13.29 15.35
N LYS A 267 -5.74 -14.15 15.83
CA LYS A 267 -5.38 -15.53 16.19
C LYS A 267 -6.24 -16.50 15.44
N VAL A 268 -5.62 -17.60 14.99
CA VAL A 268 -6.28 -18.70 14.28
C VAL A 268 -6.26 -19.93 15.17
N TRP A 269 -7.45 -20.47 15.41
CA TRP A 269 -7.66 -21.59 16.32
C TRP A 269 -8.24 -22.79 15.57
N ARG A 270 -7.81 -23.99 15.89
CA ARG A 270 -8.48 -25.23 15.46
C ARG A 270 -9.59 -25.55 16.44
N CYS A 271 -10.80 -25.76 15.93
CA CYS A 271 -11.99 -26.11 16.72
C CYS A 271 -12.04 -27.63 16.91
N LEU A 272 -11.62 -28.10 18.07
CA LEU A 272 -11.69 -29.52 18.46
C LEU A 272 -12.98 -29.78 19.24
N PRO A 273 -13.46 -31.02 19.30
CA PRO A 273 -14.59 -31.40 20.19
C PRO A 273 -14.31 -31.14 21.67
N THR A 274 -13.04 -31.09 22.06
CA THR A 274 -12.58 -30.90 23.45
C THR A 274 -12.17 -29.47 23.76
N GLY A 275 -12.16 -28.55 22.75
CA GLY A 275 -11.75 -27.16 22.96
C GLY A 275 -11.17 -26.49 21.75
N LEU A 276 -10.45 -25.38 21.96
CA LEU A 276 -9.74 -24.63 20.95
C LEU A 276 -8.24 -24.82 21.07
N GLU A 277 -7.56 -25.10 19.98
CA GLU A 277 -6.10 -25.19 19.88
C GLU A 277 -5.58 -23.99 19.07
N LEU A 278 -4.68 -23.19 19.65
CA LEU A 278 -4.05 -22.07 18.95
C LEU A 278 -3.10 -22.61 17.87
N LEU A 279 -3.36 -22.28 16.61
CA LEU A 279 -2.51 -22.64 15.48
C LEU A 279 -1.52 -21.53 15.14
N ASN A 280 -1.99 -20.29 15.14
CA ASN A 280 -1.21 -19.15 14.69
C ASN A 280 -1.61 -17.86 15.39
N THR A 281 -0.63 -16.96 15.57
CA THR A 281 -0.82 -15.58 16.00
C THR A 281 -0.22 -14.68 14.94
N ILE A 282 -1.03 -13.77 14.42
CA ILE A 282 -0.68 -12.83 13.35
C ILE A 282 -0.68 -11.44 13.96
N GLU A 283 0.48 -10.79 13.98
CA GLU A 283 0.62 -9.42 14.44
C GLU A 283 0.24 -8.46 13.32
N CYS A 284 -0.70 -7.58 13.60
CA CYS A 284 -1.13 -6.50 12.72
C CYS A 284 -0.69 -5.18 13.32
N THR A 285 0.57 -4.82 13.14
CA THR A 285 1.10 -3.55 13.63
C THR A 285 0.24 -2.38 13.14
N HIS A 286 -0.23 -1.52 14.07
CA HIS A 286 -0.96 -0.27 13.86
C HIS A 286 -2.50 -0.35 13.86
N GLY A 287 -3.07 -0.74 14.99
CA GLY A 287 -4.47 -0.54 15.31
C GLY A 287 -5.28 -1.82 15.56
N ALA A 288 -6.31 -1.67 16.36
CA ALA A 288 -7.23 -2.76 16.72
C ALA A 288 -7.87 -3.41 15.49
N ILE A 289 -8.09 -4.73 15.57
CA ILE A 289 -8.83 -5.48 14.56
C ILE A 289 -10.31 -5.44 14.90
N LEU A 290 -11.09 -4.74 14.08
CA LEU A 290 -12.50 -4.42 14.37
C LEU A 290 -13.48 -5.33 13.64
N SER A 291 -13.10 -5.87 12.48
CA SER A 291 -13.94 -6.77 11.69
C SER A 291 -13.13 -7.83 10.97
N LEU A 292 -13.71 -9.02 10.82
CA LEU A 292 -13.14 -10.15 10.10
C LEU A 292 -14.15 -10.74 9.15
N VAL A 293 -13.70 -11.13 7.95
CA VAL A 293 -14.47 -11.95 7.02
C VAL A 293 -13.52 -12.88 6.28
N THR A 294 -14.02 -14.04 5.85
CA THR A 294 -13.23 -15.06 5.20
C THR A 294 -13.80 -15.43 3.83
N ARG A 295 -12.93 -15.75 2.90
CA ARG A 295 -13.28 -16.34 1.60
C ARG A 295 -12.29 -17.45 1.30
N GLU A 296 -12.76 -18.71 1.31
CA GLU A 296 -11.86 -19.87 1.20
C GLU A 296 -10.74 -19.77 2.25
N ASP A 297 -9.47 -19.79 1.82
CA ASP A 297 -8.31 -19.74 2.70
C ASP A 297 -7.81 -18.31 2.96
N ILE A 298 -8.55 -17.29 2.50
CA ILE A 298 -8.17 -15.89 2.62
C ILE A 298 -8.94 -15.22 3.74
N LEU A 299 -8.22 -14.58 4.65
CA LEU A 299 -8.75 -13.81 5.78
C LEU A 299 -8.58 -12.32 5.51
N TYR A 300 -9.68 -11.58 5.63
CA TYR A 300 -9.72 -10.12 5.51
C TYR A 300 -9.98 -9.52 6.89
N ALA A 301 -9.15 -8.59 7.31
CA ALA A 301 -9.22 -7.93 8.61
C ALA A 301 -9.36 -6.43 8.45
N GLY A 302 -10.50 -5.88 8.87
CA GLY A 302 -10.74 -4.44 8.93
C GLY A 302 -10.18 -3.87 10.23
N CYS A 303 -9.37 -2.82 10.11
CA CYS A 303 -8.58 -2.27 11.19
C CYS A 303 -8.96 -0.83 11.55
N GLN A 304 -8.57 -0.43 12.76
CA GLN A 304 -8.83 0.90 13.29
C GLN A 304 -8.09 2.02 12.53
N ASP A 305 -6.98 1.69 11.89
CA ASP A 305 -6.19 2.64 11.10
C ASP A 305 -6.78 2.95 9.71
N GLY A 306 -7.93 2.35 9.36
CA GLY A 306 -8.62 2.57 8.10
C GLY A 306 -8.21 1.64 6.97
N TYR A 307 -7.54 0.56 7.30
CA TYR A 307 -7.05 -0.42 6.34
C TYR A 307 -7.76 -1.76 6.47
N VAL A 308 -7.83 -2.49 5.36
CA VAL A 308 -8.14 -3.93 5.38
C VAL A 308 -6.87 -4.71 5.04
N ARG A 309 -6.46 -5.58 5.95
CA ARG A 309 -5.30 -6.45 5.76
C ARG A 309 -5.76 -7.82 5.30
N VAL A 310 -5.10 -8.36 4.28
CA VAL A 310 -5.47 -9.62 3.62
C VAL A 310 -4.37 -10.65 3.81
N TRP A 311 -4.75 -11.82 4.31
CA TRP A 311 -3.85 -12.92 4.63
C TRP A 311 -4.29 -14.21 3.95
N ASP A 312 -3.32 -14.96 3.42
CA ASP A 312 -3.48 -16.33 2.99
C ASP A 312 -3.13 -17.25 4.15
N LEU A 313 -4.12 -17.97 4.66
CA LEU A 313 -3.94 -18.86 5.80
C LEU A 313 -3.34 -20.23 5.43
N GLN A 314 -3.44 -20.66 4.16
CA GLN A 314 -2.84 -21.90 3.69
C GLN A 314 -1.31 -21.79 3.63
N THR A 315 -0.82 -20.66 3.11
CA THR A 315 0.61 -20.38 3.01
C THR A 315 1.13 -19.60 4.22
N ASN A 316 0.23 -19.15 5.09
CA ASN A 316 0.49 -18.28 6.23
C ASN A 316 1.24 -17.00 5.82
N THR A 317 0.85 -16.40 4.68
CA THR A 317 1.49 -15.22 4.14
C THR A 317 0.55 -14.02 4.11
N PHE A 318 1.11 -12.85 4.38
CA PHE A 318 0.44 -11.59 4.16
C PHE A 318 0.35 -11.31 2.65
N ILE A 319 -0.87 -11.07 2.13
CA ILE A 319 -1.10 -10.84 0.71
C ILE A 319 -1.03 -9.35 0.39
N ARG A 320 -1.82 -8.53 1.09
CA ARG A 320 -1.95 -7.10 0.77
C ARG A 320 -2.63 -6.31 1.88
N THR A 321 -2.39 -4.99 1.89
CA THR A 321 -3.24 -4.00 2.57
C THR A 321 -4.09 -3.26 1.55
N ILE A 322 -5.39 -3.16 1.83
CA ILE A 322 -6.34 -2.31 1.10
C ILE A 322 -6.53 -1.03 1.91
N ILE A 323 -6.27 0.11 1.33
CA ILE A 323 -6.51 1.41 1.98
C ILE A 323 -7.96 1.80 1.73
N VAL A 324 -8.79 1.67 2.76
CA VAL A 324 -10.19 2.10 2.66
C VAL A 324 -10.27 3.61 2.85
N GLN A 325 -9.83 4.10 4.01
CA GLN A 325 -9.70 5.52 4.30
C GLN A 325 -8.76 5.68 5.49
N GLU A 326 -7.63 6.35 5.31
CA GLU A 326 -6.63 6.51 6.37
C GLU A 326 -7.23 7.14 7.65
N ASN A 327 -6.91 6.53 8.79
CA ASN A 327 -7.34 6.96 10.12
C ASN A 327 -8.87 6.99 10.33
N ILE A 328 -9.64 6.23 9.54
CA ILE A 328 -11.07 6.05 9.69
C ILE A 328 -11.35 4.57 9.87
N ASP A 329 -11.87 4.19 11.03
CA ASP A 329 -12.12 2.80 11.43
C ASP A 329 -12.91 2.01 10.38
N VAL A 330 -12.45 0.79 10.04
CA VAL A 330 -13.19 -0.18 9.20
C VAL A 330 -13.96 -1.12 10.11
N LEU A 331 -15.22 -0.82 10.32
CA LEU A 331 -16.04 -1.43 11.38
C LEU A 331 -16.75 -2.72 10.96
N SER A 332 -17.04 -2.89 9.68
CA SER A 332 -17.70 -4.09 9.18
C SER A 332 -17.25 -4.44 7.77
N LEU A 333 -17.09 -5.73 7.53
CA LEU A 333 -16.72 -6.30 6.24
C LEU A 333 -17.75 -7.32 5.79
N SER A 334 -18.07 -7.35 4.49
CA SER A 334 -18.92 -8.36 3.86
C SER A 334 -18.34 -8.78 2.52
N ILE A 335 -18.57 -10.02 2.07
CA ILE A 335 -18.08 -10.55 0.80
C ILE A 335 -19.22 -11.13 -0.01
N LEU A 336 -19.23 -10.84 -1.33
CA LEU A 336 -20.10 -11.47 -2.29
C LEU A 336 -19.29 -11.95 -3.50
N GLY A 337 -19.15 -13.26 -3.66
CA GLY A 337 -18.26 -13.82 -4.69
C GLY A 337 -16.83 -13.37 -4.51
N SER A 338 -16.32 -12.59 -5.46
CA SER A 338 -14.98 -11.98 -5.40
C SER A 338 -14.96 -10.58 -4.81
N ASP A 339 -16.10 -9.93 -4.67
CA ASP A 339 -16.21 -8.54 -4.23
C ASP A 339 -16.21 -8.41 -2.71
N LEU A 340 -15.32 -7.54 -2.19
CA LEU A 340 -15.26 -7.15 -0.78
C LEU A 340 -15.97 -5.82 -0.59
N TYR A 341 -16.83 -5.74 0.41
CA TYR A 341 -17.52 -4.53 0.85
C TYR A 341 -16.96 -4.11 2.21
N ALA A 342 -16.38 -2.92 2.28
CA ALA A 342 -15.81 -2.34 3.50
C ALA A 342 -16.65 -1.16 3.96
N CYS A 343 -17.13 -1.24 5.21
CA CYS A 343 -17.97 -0.23 5.86
C CYS A 343 -17.12 0.54 6.87
N SER A 344 -17.13 1.86 6.77
CA SER A 344 -16.23 2.71 7.55
C SER A 344 -16.95 3.73 8.44
N ALA A 345 -16.21 4.25 9.40
CA ALA A 345 -16.73 5.18 10.41
C ALA A 345 -17.08 6.58 9.87
N ASP A 346 -16.83 6.86 8.61
CA ASP A 346 -17.24 8.08 7.90
C ASP A 346 -18.62 7.98 7.21
N GLY A 347 -19.31 6.87 7.39
CA GLY A 347 -20.62 6.63 6.77
C GLY A 347 -20.56 6.03 5.37
N GLN A 348 -19.39 5.77 4.84
CA GLN A 348 -19.21 5.23 3.50
C GLN A 348 -19.14 3.72 3.48
N VAL A 349 -19.57 3.14 2.36
CA VAL A 349 -19.30 1.77 1.96
C VAL A 349 -18.51 1.80 0.66
N LYS A 350 -17.43 1.02 0.61
CA LYS A 350 -16.59 0.87 -0.59
C LYS A 350 -16.56 -0.59 -1.02
N ARG A 351 -16.75 -0.82 -2.33
CA ARG A 351 -16.66 -2.14 -2.94
C ARG A 351 -15.30 -2.30 -3.63
N TYR A 352 -14.64 -3.41 -3.38
CA TYR A 352 -13.37 -3.78 -3.98
C TYR A 352 -13.53 -5.07 -4.77
N SER A 353 -12.95 -5.12 -5.98
CA SER A 353 -12.90 -6.31 -6.83
C SER A 353 -11.95 -7.38 -6.27
N ASP A 354 -11.83 -8.50 -6.97
CA ASP A 354 -10.82 -9.54 -6.73
C ASP A 354 -9.38 -9.02 -6.91
N THR A 355 -9.20 -7.98 -7.74
CA THR A 355 -7.94 -7.27 -7.91
C THR A 355 -7.70 -6.22 -6.82
N PHE A 356 -8.61 -6.09 -5.87
CA PHE A 356 -8.61 -5.11 -4.78
C PHE A 356 -8.70 -3.65 -5.23
N ASP A 357 -9.22 -3.41 -6.44
CA ASP A 357 -9.51 -2.09 -6.94
C ASP A 357 -10.88 -1.63 -6.42
N CYS A 358 -10.96 -0.36 -5.99
CA CYS A 358 -12.23 0.20 -5.54
C CYS A 358 -13.14 0.42 -6.76
N THR A 359 -14.17 -0.42 -6.89
CA THR A 359 -15.11 -0.41 -8.03
C THR A 359 -16.35 0.44 -7.76
N ALA A 360 -16.67 0.72 -6.50
CA ALA A 360 -17.76 1.63 -6.12
C ALA A 360 -17.50 2.21 -4.73
N SER A 361 -17.98 3.44 -4.50
CA SER A 361 -17.99 4.11 -3.20
C SER A 361 -19.23 4.96 -3.07
N TRP A 362 -19.95 4.85 -1.95
CA TRP A 362 -21.16 5.64 -1.71
C TRP A 362 -21.39 5.91 -0.22
N ASN A 363 -22.12 6.97 0.08
CA ASN A 363 -22.56 7.27 1.44
C ASN A 363 -23.74 6.36 1.78
N ALA A 364 -23.54 5.44 2.69
CA ALA A 364 -24.57 4.52 3.15
C ALA A 364 -25.38 5.09 4.31
N HIS A 365 -24.77 5.89 5.19
CA HIS A 365 -25.39 6.48 6.35
C HIS A 365 -24.94 7.93 6.55
N SER A 366 -25.75 8.72 7.28
CA SER A 366 -25.38 10.09 7.65
C SER A 366 -24.38 10.17 8.82
N GLY A 367 -23.99 9.03 9.34
CA GLY A 367 -23.02 8.84 10.41
C GLY A 367 -22.21 7.56 10.20
N ILE A 368 -21.82 6.90 11.25
CA ILE A 368 -20.95 5.71 11.24
C ILE A 368 -21.73 4.48 10.74
N VAL A 369 -21.15 3.68 9.83
CA VAL A 369 -21.66 2.34 9.47
C VAL A 369 -21.11 1.33 10.46
N LEU A 370 -21.96 0.77 11.31
CA LEU A 370 -21.56 -0.09 12.43
C LEU A 370 -21.58 -1.58 12.08
N SER A 371 -22.47 -1.98 11.18
CA SER A 371 -22.65 -3.39 10.80
C SER A 371 -23.12 -3.54 9.37
N SER A 372 -22.77 -4.66 8.74
CA SER A 372 -23.23 -5.03 7.40
C SER A 372 -23.39 -6.54 7.25
N ILE A 373 -24.34 -6.96 6.42
CA ILE A 373 -24.51 -8.36 6.01
C ILE A 373 -25.01 -8.41 4.57
N ILE A 374 -24.62 -9.44 3.84
CA ILE A 374 -25.11 -9.71 2.50
C ILE A 374 -26.04 -10.92 2.53
N THR A 375 -27.18 -10.80 1.85
CA THR A 375 -28.19 -11.83 1.80
C THR A 375 -28.74 -11.98 0.37
N PRO A 376 -29.16 -13.19 -0.07
CA PRO A 376 -29.87 -13.33 -1.34
C PRO A 376 -31.17 -12.54 -1.35
N SER A 377 -31.49 -11.91 -2.48
CA SER A 377 -32.78 -11.28 -2.73
C SER A 377 -33.84 -12.34 -3.11
N THR A 378 -35.05 -11.89 -3.37
CA THR A 378 -36.14 -12.75 -3.92
C THR A 378 -35.84 -13.27 -5.32
N ASP A 379 -35.06 -12.54 -6.10
CA ASP A 379 -34.49 -13.01 -7.36
C ASP A 379 -33.15 -13.71 -7.05
N PRO A 380 -32.97 -14.99 -7.42
CA PRO A 380 -31.74 -15.73 -7.13
C PRO A 380 -30.47 -15.18 -7.81
N THR A 381 -30.63 -14.26 -8.77
CA THR A 381 -29.50 -13.55 -9.42
C THR A 381 -29.15 -12.25 -8.73
N GLU A 382 -29.93 -11.80 -7.76
CA GLU A 382 -29.77 -10.54 -7.06
C GLU A 382 -29.45 -10.76 -5.59
N PHE A 383 -28.65 -9.86 -5.03
CA PHE A 383 -28.28 -9.86 -3.61
C PHE A 383 -28.57 -8.49 -3.00
N GLU A 384 -28.73 -8.50 -1.70
CA GLU A 384 -28.93 -7.29 -0.90
C GLU A 384 -27.81 -7.16 0.12
N LEU A 385 -27.17 -5.99 0.12
CA LEU A 385 -26.30 -5.56 1.21
C LEU A 385 -27.16 -4.76 2.19
N ILE A 386 -27.22 -5.22 3.42
CA ILE A 386 -27.95 -4.56 4.50
C ILE A 386 -26.93 -3.91 5.42
N THR A 387 -27.04 -2.61 5.65
CA THR A 387 -26.13 -1.83 6.50
C THR A 387 -26.88 -1.20 7.66
N GLY A 388 -26.29 -1.22 8.85
CA GLY A 388 -26.83 -0.57 10.06
C GLY A 388 -25.93 0.57 10.51
N GLY A 389 -26.53 1.73 10.81
CA GLY A 389 -25.79 2.94 11.16
C GLY A 389 -26.09 3.48 12.55
N ASN A 390 -25.25 4.39 13.03
CA ASN A 390 -25.49 5.12 14.27
C ASN A 390 -26.57 6.21 14.14
N ASP A 391 -27.05 6.45 12.91
CA ASP A 391 -28.20 7.32 12.62
C ASP A 391 -29.56 6.64 12.89
N GLY A 392 -29.55 5.39 13.37
CA GLY A 392 -30.75 4.60 13.67
C GLY A 392 -31.43 4.01 12.45
N ALA A 393 -30.84 4.13 11.28
CA ALA A 393 -31.34 3.57 10.03
C ALA A 393 -30.70 2.21 9.72
N ILE A 394 -31.47 1.39 9.00
CA ILE A 394 -30.99 0.20 8.32
C ILE A 394 -31.23 0.42 6.84
N ASN A 395 -30.20 0.44 6.03
CA ASN A 395 -30.32 0.66 4.60
C ASN A 395 -30.10 -0.64 3.83
N VAL A 396 -31.02 -0.95 2.91
CA VAL A 396 -31.01 -2.13 2.06
C VAL A 396 -30.60 -1.70 0.65
N TRP A 397 -29.48 -2.23 0.18
CA TRP A 397 -28.87 -1.89 -1.09
C TRP A 397 -28.91 -3.09 -2.03
N LYS A 398 -29.34 -2.88 -3.26
CA LYS A 398 -29.30 -3.90 -4.30
C LYS A 398 -27.91 -3.99 -4.88
N ILE A 399 -27.32 -5.18 -4.85
CA ILE A 399 -26.00 -5.48 -5.36
C ILE A 399 -26.04 -6.70 -6.30
N HIS A 400 -25.09 -6.75 -7.22
CA HIS A 400 -24.94 -7.88 -8.15
C HIS A 400 -23.53 -8.46 -7.98
N PRO A 401 -23.39 -9.80 -7.98
CA PRO A 401 -22.06 -10.40 -8.04
C PRO A 401 -21.37 -10.01 -9.35
N ALA A 402 -20.07 -9.83 -9.32
CA ALA A 402 -19.29 -9.68 -10.55
C ALA A 402 -19.49 -10.95 -11.41
N THR A 403 -20.02 -10.80 -12.62
CA THR A 403 -20.17 -11.93 -13.56
C THR A 403 -18.78 -12.34 -14.02
N ILE A 404 -18.31 -13.49 -13.58
CA ILE A 404 -17.14 -14.15 -14.16
C ILE A 404 -17.61 -14.68 -15.53
N ASP A 405 -17.25 -14.03 -16.63
CA ASP A 405 -17.44 -14.55 -17.97
C ASP A 405 -16.31 -15.53 -18.26
N PRO A 406 -16.56 -16.85 -18.36
CA PRO A 406 -15.51 -17.85 -18.57
C PRO A 406 -14.93 -17.84 -19.98
N SER A 407 -15.33 -16.95 -20.86
CA SER A 407 -14.90 -16.91 -22.26
C SER A 407 -13.86 -15.83 -22.59
N ASN A 408 -13.33 -15.09 -21.60
CA ASN A 408 -12.41 -13.96 -21.83
C ASN A 408 -11.04 -14.19 -21.18
N ASP A 409 -10.31 -15.22 -21.62
CA ASP A 409 -8.85 -15.37 -21.40
C ASP A 409 -8.01 -14.53 -22.41
N ALA A 410 -8.58 -13.47 -22.98
CA ALA A 410 -7.81 -12.50 -23.75
C ALA A 410 -7.51 -11.27 -22.85
N PRO A 411 -6.28 -10.73 -22.87
CA PRO A 411 -5.97 -9.53 -22.11
C PRO A 411 -6.85 -8.39 -22.63
N HIS A 412 -7.76 -7.89 -21.77
CA HIS A 412 -8.58 -6.73 -22.11
C HIS A 412 -7.67 -5.50 -22.20
N GLU A 413 -7.52 -4.98 -23.39
CA GLU A 413 -7.14 -3.58 -23.60
C GLU A 413 -8.17 -2.70 -22.91
N ILE A 414 -7.78 -2.12 -21.77
CA ILE A 414 -8.54 -1.03 -21.13
C ILE A 414 -8.25 0.22 -21.98
N VAL A 415 -9.15 0.48 -22.93
CA VAL A 415 -9.15 1.76 -23.65
C VAL A 415 -9.57 2.83 -22.67
N ASP A 416 -8.62 3.69 -22.27
CA ASP A 416 -8.87 4.90 -21.50
C ASP A 416 -9.71 5.86 -22.35
N ALA A 417 -11.03 5.86 -22.13
CA ALA A 417 -11.87 6.99 -22.52
C ALA A 417 -11.61 8.11 -21.51
N GLU A 418 -11.29 9.28 -21.99
CA GLU A 418 -11.07 10.51 -21.24
C GLU A 418 -12.15 10.69 -20.14
N GLY A 419 -11.75 10.58 -18.87
CA GLY A 419 -12.62 10.81 -17.72
C GLY A 419 -12.50 9.83 -16.54
N GLY A 420 -11.68 8.79 -16.62
CA GLY A 420 -11.48 7.84 -15.52
C GLY A 420 -10.73 8.47 -14.35
N ASN A 421 -11.29 8.36 -13.13
CA ASN A 421 -10.65 8.77 -11.88
C ASN A 421 -9.32 8.01 -11.68
N ALA A 422 -8.21 8.62 -12.02
CA ALA A 422 -6.84 8.10 -11.83
C ALA A 422 -6.48 7.84 -10.35
N TYR A 423 -7.34 8.23 -9.41
CA TYR A 423 -7.12 8.11 -7.96
C TYR A 423 -7.39 6.72 -7.36
N ASN A 424 -7.94 5.79 -8.13
CA ASN A 424 -8.22 4.42 -7.64
C ASN A 424 -7.06 3.43 -7.88
N ASP A 425 -6.01 3.84 -8.55
CA ASP A 425 -4.82 3.02 -8.80
C ASP A 425 -3.90 3.06 -7.56
N THR A 426 -3.64 1.89 -6.96
CA THR A 426 -2.77 1.77 -5.78
C THR A 426 -1.39 2.41 -6.00
N LEU A 427 -0.82 2.26 -7.19
CA LEU A 427 0.46 2.87 -7.56
C LEU A 427 0.36 4.39 -7.54
N ILE A 428 -0.66 4.96 -8.17
CA ILE A 428 -0.86 6.41 -8.25
C ILE A 428 -1.17 7.00 -6.88
N PHE A 429 -2.01 6.32 -6.08
CA PHE A 429 -2.30 6.75 -4.72
C PHE A 429 -1.04 6.77 -3.85
N ALA A 430 -0.26 5.68 -3.85
CA ALA A 430 0.99 5.60 -3.10
C ALA A 430 2.00 6.66 -3.58
N LEU A 431 2.10 6.86 -4.89
CA LEU A 431 2.98 7.88 -5.48
C LEU A 431 2.57 9.28 -5.05
N SER A 432 1.27 9.58 -5.03
CA SER A 432 0.74 10.88 -4.56
C SER A 432 1.16 11.18 -3.11
N LYS A 433 1.14 10.19 -2.24
CA LYS A 433 1.60 10.32 -0.84
C LYS A 433 3.12 10.44 -0.75
N PHE A 434 3.84 9.65 -1.54
CA PHE A 434 5.29 9.63 -1.48
C PHE A 434 5.93 10.93 -1.98
N VAL A 435 5.43 11.51 -3.06
CA VAL A 435 5.94 12.79 -3.57
C VAL A 435 5.59 13.97 -2.67
N SER A 436 4.52 13.87 -1.85
CA SER A 436 4.15 14.93 -0.91
C SER A 436 5.15 15.09 0.26
N ILE A 437 5.99 14.08 0.51
CA ILE A 437 7.07 14.17 1.50
C ILE A 437 8.28 14.83 0.83
N GLN A 438 8.68 16.00 1.34
CA GLN A 438 9.74 16.82 0.77
C GLN A 438 11.13 16.32 1.18
N SER A 439 11.48 15.10 0.76
CA SER A 439 12.73 14.42 1.12
C SER A 439 13.95 15.00 0.38
N VAL A 440 14.22 16.29 0.58
CA VAL A 440 15.34 17.00 -0.05
C VAL A 440 16.61 16.75 0.76
N SER A 441 17.52 15.92 0.24
CA SER A 441 18.73 15.49 0.95
C SER A 441 19.81 16.58 1.08
N SER A 442 19.79 17.59 0.20
CA SER A 442 20.82 18.63 0.14
C SER A 442 20.73 19.69 1.25
N PHE A 443 19.69 19.65 2.10
CA PHE A 443 19.47 20.60 3.19
C PHE A 443 19.40 19.92 4.55
N ASP A 444 20.23 20.32 5.49
CA ASP A 444 20.26 19.76 6.85
C ASP A 444 18.92 19.93 7.60
N ASP A 445 18.20 21.02 7.35
CA ASP A 445 16.88 21.30 7.91
C ASP A 445 15.75 20.39 7.34
N ARG A 446 16.02 19.66 6.25
CA ARG A 446 15.12 18.70 5.62
C ARG A 446 15.44 17.24 5.95
N ARG A 447 16.43 17.00 6.78
CA ARG A 447 16.81 15.63 7.19
C ARG A 447 15.65 14.86 7.83
N GLU A 448 14.80 15.53 8.60
CA GLU A 448 13.62 14.89 9.18
C GLU A 448 12.61 14.48 8.10
N ASP A 449 12.42 15.29 7.07
CA ASP A 449 11.57 14.92 5.93
C ASP A 449 12.11 13.67 5.19
N CYS A 450 13.42 13.54 5.05
CA CYS A 450 14.05 12.33 4.50
C CYS A 450 13.80 11.10 5.40
N ARG A 451 13.91 11.25 6.72
CA ARG A 451 13.57 10.17 7.66
C ARG A 451 12.09 9.79 7.61
N GLN A 452 11.19 10.77 7.49
CA GLN A 452 9.76 10.52 7.30
C GLN A 452 9.49 9.77 5.98
N ALA A 453 10.19 10.11 4.91
CA ALA A 453 10.09 9.37 3.64
C ALA A 453 10.54 7.91 3.80
N ALA A 454 11.65 7.66 4.50
CA ALA A 454 12.12 6.30 4.78
C ALA A 454 11.13 5.49 5.64
N ILE A 455 10.58 6.11 6.70
CA ILE A 455 9.57 5.49 7.55
C ILE A 455 8.31 5.18 6.75
N TRP A 456 7.84 6.15 5.95
CA TRP A 456 6.68 5.96 5.10
C TRP A 456 6.88 4.82 4.09
N LEU A 457 8.03 4.80 3.40
CA LEU A 457 8.35 3.76 2.42
C LEU A 457 8.47 2.38 3.07
N THR A 458 9.08 2.29 4.25
CA THR A 458 9.15 1.04 5.03
C THR A 458 7.74 0.50 5.32
N LYS A 459 6.83 1.37 5.78
CA LYS A 459 5.43 1.00 6.01
C LYS A 459 4.70 0.63 4.72
N CYS A 460 4.93 1.37 3.64
CA CYS A 460 4.36 1.09 2.32
C CYS A 460 4.76 -0.31 1.82
N PHE A 461 6.04 -0.66 1.90
CA PHE A 461 6.52 -2.00 1.54
C PHE A 461 5.88 -3.09 2.41
N ALA A 462 5.76 -2.86 3.72
CA ALA A 462 5.09 -3.80 4.61
C ALA A 462 3.60 -3.98 4.23
N GLN A 463 2.92 -2.90 3.89
CA GLN A 463 1.53 -2.94 3.42
C GLN A 463 1.36 -3.65 2.07
N LEU A 464 2.38 -3.58 1.22
CA LEU A 464 2.43 -4.29 -0.06
C LEU A 464 2.81 -5.78 0.08
N GLY A 465 3.15 -6.25 1.28
CA GLY A 465 3.44 -7.66 1.56
C GLY A 465 4.92 -8.02 1.70
N ALA A 466 5.81 -7.03 1.72
CA ALA A 466 7.23 -7.27 1.97
C ALA A 466 7.56 -7.27 3.47
N SER A 467 8.55 -8.04 3.86
CA SER A 467 9.27 -7.78 5.11
C SER A 467 10.18 -6.56 4.91
N SER A 468 10.07 -5.54 5.76
CA SER A 468 10.78 -4.28 5.56
C SER A 468 11.38 -3.73 6.86
N LYS A 469 12.50 -3.02 6.74
CA LYS A 469 13.15 -2.30 7.84
C LYS A 469 14.12 -1.24 7.32
N THR A 470 14.48 -0.29 8.19
CA THR A 470 15.53 0.69 7.92
C THR A 470 16.90 0.16 8.35
N LEU A 471 17.94 0.45 7.56
CA LEU A 471 19.34 0.11 7.83
C LEU A 471 20.13 1.41 8.03
N TYR A 472 21.03 1.45 9.02
CA TYR A 472 21.83 2.62 9.34
C TYR A 472 23.33 2.31 9.23
N ALA A 473 24.09 3.25 8.68
CA ALA A 473 25.54 3.14 8.54
C ALA A 473 26.23 3.09 9.91
N ASP A 474 25.76 3.91 10.84
CA ASP A 474 26.33 4.11 12.17
C ASP A 474 25.23 4.24 13.24
N GLU A 475 25.62 4.19 14.52
CA GLU A 475 24.69 4.35 15.67
C GLU A 475 24.23 5.80 15.86
N GLU A 476 25.00 6.76 15.35
CA GLU A 476 24.72 8.20 15.49
C GLU A 476 23.73 8.69 14.43
N ALA A 477 23.39 7.83 13.46
CA ALA A 477 22.45 8.12 12.35
C ALA A 477 22.78 9.44 11.63
N VAL A 478 24.07 9.66 11.35
CA VAL A 478 24.55 10.86 10.64
C VAL A 478 23.98 10.92 9.22
N HIS A 479 23.87 9.76 8.58
CA HIS A 479 23.30 9.62 7.24
C HIS A 479 21.82 9.25 7.25
N ASN A 480 21.13 9.53 6.16
CA ASN A 480 19.77 9.07 5.97
C ASN A 480 19.73 7.54 5.85
N PRO A 481 18.73 6.86 6.46
CA PRO A 481 18.70 5.41 6.47
C PRO A 481 18.43 4.83 5.09
N ILE A 482 18.96 3.62 4.81
CA ILE A 482 18.58 2.82 3.66
C ILE A 482 17.31 2.04 4.03
N VAL A 483 16.29 2.07 3.19
CA VAL A 483 15.12 1.22 3.34
C VAL A 483 15.40 -0.12 2.65
N PHE A 484 15.40 -1.17 3.46
CA PHE A 484 15.46 -2.56 2.99
C PHE A 484 14.07 -3.17 2.99
N ALA A 485 13.71 -3.88 1.93
CA ALA A 485 12.51 -4.71 1.89
C ALA A 485 12.76 -6.01 1.12
N CYS A 486 11.98 -7.04 1.40
CA CYS A 486 12.04 -8.31 0.71
C CYS A 486 10.62 -8.86 0.48
N PHE A 487 10.23 -9.01 -0.77
CA PHE A 487 9.07 -9.79 -1.19
C PHE A 487 9.52 -11.23 -1.38
N ASN A 488 9.04 -12.12 -0.53
CA ASN A 488 9.41 -13.53 -0.58
C ASN A 488 8.55 -14.27 -1.60
N GLY A 489 9.14 -14.85 -2.61
CA GLY A 489 8.44 -15.68 -3.58
C GLY A 489 7.91 -16.99 -2.99
N ALA A 490 6.98 -17.63 -3.68
CA ALA A 490 6.43 -18.92 -3.29
C ALA A 490 7.52 -19.98 -3.10
N GLN A 491 7.37 -20.84 -2.10
CA GLN A 491 8.34 -21.91 -1.85
C GLN A 491 8.23 -23.00 -2.92
N GLY A 492 9.38 -23.32 -3.53
CA GLY A 492 9.53 -24.42 -4.50
C GLY A 492 10.59 -25.43 -4.05
N SER A 493 10.78 -26.50 -4.80
CA SER A 493 11.79 -27.54 -4.51
C SER A 493 13.22 -27.14 -4.88
N SER A 494 13.41 -26.04 -5.64
CA SER A 494 14.71 -25.51 -6.09
C SER A 494 15.03 -24.18 -5.44
N ARG A 495 16.33 -23.80 -5.43
CA ARG A 495 16.74 -22.45 -5.00
C ARG A 495 16.08 -21.40 -5.87
N LYS A 496 15.41 -20.44 -5.25
CA LYS A 496 14.77 -19.31 -5.94
C LYS A 496 15.82 -18.29 -6.39
N PRO A 497 15.64 -17.66 -7.57
CA PRO A 497 16.39 -16.48 -7.94
C PRO A 497 16.18 -15.35 -6.95
N ARG A 498 17.23 -14.61 -6.61
CA ARG A 498 17.18 -13.46 -5.73
C ARG A 498 17.63 -12.21 -6.49
N ILE A 499 16.70 -11.30 -6.73
CA ILE A 499 16.93 -10.05 -7.46
C ILE A 499 16.94 -8.90 -6.46
N LEU A 500 17.96 -8.05 -6.53
CA LEU A 500 18.08 -6.84 -5.72
C LEU A 500 17.70 -5.64 -6.57
N PHE A 501 16.59 -4.96 -6.24
CA PHE A 501 16.26 -3.66 -6.79
C PHE A 501 16.98 -2.56 -6.03
N TYR A 502 17.65 -1.67 -6.75
CA TYR A 502 18.28 -0.47 -6.23
C TYR A 502 17.54 0.78 -6.74
N GLY A 503 17.27 1.71 -5.83
CA GLY A 503 16.68 3.02 -6.10
C GLY A 503 16.90 3.98 -4.95
N HIS A 504 16.31 5.20 -5.00
CA HIS A 504 16.43 6.18 -3.94
C HIS A 504 15.10 6.89 -3.66
N TYR A 505 14.97 7.48 -2.45
CA TYR A 505 13.79 8.19 -2.02
C TYR A 505 14.01 9.69 -1.78
N ASP A 506 15.27 10.13 -1.78
CA ASP A 506 15.59 11.54 -1.72
C ASP A 506 15.42 12.22 -3.07
N VAL A 507 15.36 13.52 -3.05
CA VAL A 507 15.15 14.37 -4.23
C VAL A 507 15.97 15.64 -4.09
N ILE A 508 16.29 16.28 -5.23
CA ILE A 508 16.88 17.62 -5.23
C ILE A 508 15.84 18.68 -4.87
N ALA A 509 16.32 19.85 -4.45
CA ALA A 509 15.48 20.99 -4.14
C ALA A 509 14.60 21.41 -5.34
N ALA A 510 13.35 21.74 -5.05
CA ALA A 510 12.38 22.18 -6.05
C ALA A 510 11.76 23.54 -5.67
N PRO A 511 12.46 24.66 -5.87
CA PRO A 511 11.89 25.96 -5.65
C PRO A 511 10.66 26.15 -6.55
N PRO A 512 9.57 26.79 -6.08
CA PRO A 512 8.31 26.93 -6.84
C PRO A 512 8.46 27.68 -8.16
N ALA A 513 9.50 28.49 -8.31
CA ALA A 513 9.76 29.24 -9.53
C ALA A 513 9.99 28.31 -10.73
N GLY A 514 9.24 28.52 -11.79
CA GLY A 514 9.32 27.73 -13.03
C GLY A 514 8.40 26.51 -13.06
N TRP A 515 7.74 26.15 -11.94
CA TRP A 515 6.77 25.08 -11.90
C TRP A 515 5.37 25.55 -12.28
N GLY A 516 4.67 24.74 -13.07
CA GLY A 516 3.27 24.97 -13.45
C GLY A 516 2.25 24.43 -12.43
N SER A 517 2.72 23.71 -11.40
CA SER A 517 1.96 23.19 -10.26
C SER A 517 2.88 23.08 -9.05
N ASP A 518 2.33 22.85 -7.86
CA ASP A 518 3.14 22.59 -6.66
C ASP A 518 4.06 21.37 -6.90
N PRO A 519 5.40 21.51 -6.75
CA PRO A 519 6.35 20.45 -7.01
C PRO A 519 6.18 19.22 -6.09
N PHE A 520 5.56 19.37 -4.93
CA PHE A 520 5.33 18.27 -3.96
C PHE A 520 3.87 17.82 -3.89
N LYS A 521 3.08 18.18 -4.92
CA LYS A 521 1.71 17.72 -5.09
C LYS A 521 1.56 17.05 -6.45
N LEU A 522 1.34 15.72 -6.44
CA LEU A 522 1.15 14.97 -7.68
C LEU A 522 -0.01 15.57 -8.49
N THR A 523 0.28 16.01 -9.69
CA THR A 523 -0.69 16.64 -10.58
C THR A 523 -0.70 15.94 -11.93
N ALA A 524 -1.85 15.40 -12.34
CA ALA A 524 -2.02 14.76 -13.64
C ALA A 524 -2.44 15.78 -14.70
N ARG A 525 -1.76 15.80 -15.86
CA ARG A 525 -2.11 16.62 -17.03
C ARG A 525 -1.69 15.93 -18.32
N ASN A 526 -2.59 15.83 -19.29
CA ASN A 526 -2.32 15.32 -20.64
C ASN A 526 -1.59 13.96 -20.66
N GLY A 527 -1.97 13.03 -19.77
CA GLY A 527 -1.36 11.70 -19.69
C GLY A 527 -0.01 11.66 -18.94
N PHE A 528 0.43 12.76 -18.36
CA PHE A 528 1.64 12.84 -17.55
C PHE A 528 1.33 13.15 -16.08
N LEU A 529 2.18 12.65 -15.20
CA LEU A 529 2.19 12.92 -13.77
C LEU A 529 3.33 13.86 -13.44
N TYR A 530 3.03 15.02 -12.86
CA TYR A 530 3.98 16.08 -12.52
C TYR A 530 4.20 16.12 -11.00
N ALA A 531 5.43 15.93 -10.56
CA ALA A 531 5.92 16.24 -9.22
C ALA A 531 7.44 16.06 -9.16
N ARG A 532 8.12 16.63 -8.16
CA ARG A 532 9.52 16.34 -7.86
C ARG A 532 9.66 14.91 -7.35
N GLY A 533 10.58 14.14 -7.95
CA GLY A 533 10.81 12.73 -7.63
C GLY A 533 9.85 11.76 -8.35
N VAL A 534 8.93 12.25 -9.18
CA VAL A 534 7.99 11.38 -9.87
C VAL A 534 8.65 10.49 -10.92
N ALA A 535 9.70 10.97 -11.57
CA ALA A 535 10.50 10.22 -12.53
C ALA A 535 11.83 9.73 -11.92
N ASP A 536 12.36 10.45 -10.95
CA ASP A 536 13.67 10.26 -10.34
C ASP A 536 13.60 10.34 -8.81
N ASP A 537 13.37 9.23 -8.04
CA ASP A 537 13.16 7.84 -8.46
C ASP A 537 11.92 7.22 -7.78
N LYS A 538 11.07 8.06 -7.10
CA LYS A 538 9.92 7.60 -6.30
C LYS A 538 8.90 6.81 -7.12
N GLY A 539 8.66 7.22 -8.39
CA GLY A 539 7.74 6.53 -9.29
C GLY A 539 8.21 5.12 -9.65
N PRO A 540 9.41 4.96 -10.22
CA PRO A 540 9.98 3.65 -10.55
C PRO A 540 10.08 2.71 -9.33
N VAL A 541 10.53 3.19 -8.17
CA VAL A 541 10.57 2.41 -6.91
C VAL A 541 9.21 1.81 -6.59
N LEU A 542 8.14 2.63 -6.64
CA LEU A 542 6.78 2.14 -6.36
C LEU A 542 6.22 1.25 -7.48
N ALA A 543 6.56 1.50 -8.75
CA ALA A 543 6.12 0.65 -9.85
C ALA A 543 6.66 -0.78 -9.70
N VAL A 544 7.95 -0.92 -9.36
CA VAL A 544 8.58 -2.23 -9.11
C VAL A 544 7.99 -2.90 -7.87
N ALA A 545 7.72 -2.15 -6.80
CA ALA A 545 7.11 -2.68 -5.59
C ALA A 545 5.67 -3.17 -5.83
N CYS A 546 4.87 -2.40 -6.58
CA CYS A 546 3.51 -2.80 -6.95
C CYS A 546 3.50 -4.03 -7.87
N ALA A 547 4.45 -4.16 -8.81
CA ALA A 547 4.60 -5.35 -9.64
C ALA A 547 4.85 -6.61 -8.79
N ALA A 548 5.77 -6.52 -7.82
CA ALA A 548 6.03 -7.62 -6.89
C ALA A 548 4.81 -7.97 -6.03
N ALA A 549 4.11 -6.96 -5.52
CA ALA A 549 2.90 -7.13 -4.72
C ALA A 549 1.78 -7.81 -5.52
N ASP A 550 1.59 -7.43 -6.79
CA ASP A 550 0.57 -8.02 -7.65
C ASP A 550 0.88 -9.48 -7.99
N LEU A 551 2.14 -9.82 -8.25
CA LEU A 551 2.57 -11.21 -8.44
C LEU A 551 2.47 -12.02 -7.15
N LEU A 552 2.79 -11.42 -5.99
CA LEU A 552 2.64 -12.08 -4.68
C LEU A 552 1.17 -12.41 -4.41
N ARG A 553 0.29 -11.43 -4.61
CA ARG A 553 -1.17 -11.60 -4.49
C ARG A 553 -1.70 -12.69 -5.42
N ALA A 554 -1.24 -12.70 -6.67
CA ALA A 554 -1.60 -13.73 -7.66
C ALA A 554 -0.93 -15.09 -7.40
N ARG A 555 -0.13 -15.23 -6.32
CA ARG A 555 0.66 -16.44 -6.01
C ARG A 555 1.60 -16.86 -7.14
N LYS A 556 2.04 -15.90 -7.95
CA LYS A 556 2.90 -16.10 -9.12
C LYS A 556 4.34 -15.60 -8.92
N LEU A 557 4.62 -14.95 -7.78
CA LEU A 557 5.98 -14.50 -7.49
C LEU A 557 6.88 -15.70 -7.21
N GLY A 558 7.72 -16.08 -8.18
CA GLY A 558 8.64 -17.21 -8.09
C GLY A 558 10.09 -16.85 -7.75
N VAL A 559 10.35 -15.57 -7.44
CA VAL A 559 11.66 -15.01 -7.08
C VAL A 559 11.58 -14.31 -5.73
N ASP A 560 12.71 -14.17 -5.03
CA ASP A 560 12.79 -13.22 -3.92
C ASP A 560 13.24 -11.88 -4.49
N LEU A 561 12.40 -10.84 -4.35
CA LEU A 561 12.73 -9.49 -4.79
C LEU A 561 13.09 -8.63 -3.57
N LEU A 562 14.36 -8.24 -3.49
CA LEU A 562 14.92 -7.41 -2.45
C LEU A 562 14.96 -5.96 -2.91
N PHE A 563 14.82 -5.02 -1.98
CA PHE A 563 14.96 -3.59 -2.22
C PHE A 563 16.06 -3.02 -1.33
N LEU A 564 16.91 -2.18 -1.91
CA LEU A 564 17.78 -1.24 -1.22
C LEU A 564 17.47 0.15 -1.78
N VAL A 565 16.77 0.96 -1.00
CA VAL A 565 16.35 2.32 -1.40
C VAL A 565 17.03 3.32 -0.48
N GLU A 566 17.97 4.09 -1.02
CA GLU A 566 18.78 5.04 -0.25
C GLU A 566 18.15 6.44 -0.17
N GLY A 567 18.71 7.30 0.68
CA GLY A 567 18.19 8.63 0.94
C GLY A 567 19.21 9.75 0.76
N GLU A 568 20.34 9.50 0.08
CA GLU A 568 21.38 10.48 -0.19
C GLU A 568 21.99 10.32 -1.59
N GLU A 569 21.27 9.71 -2.55
CA GLU A 569 21.74 9.53 -3.93
C GLU A 569 22.08 10.88 -4.57
N GLU A 570 21.20 11.84 -4.42
CA GLU A 570 21.28 13.18 -4.99
C GLU A 570 22.43 14.03 -4.39
N THR A 571 23.01 13.58 -3.29
CA THR A 571 24.13 14.23 -2.61
C THR A 571 25.39 13.38 -2.58
N GLY A 572 25.41 12.26 -3.32
CA GLY A 572 26.60 11.42 -3.52
C GLY A 572 26.64 10.16 -2.68
N SER A 573 25.47 9.64 -2.26
CA SER A 573 25.31 8.33 -1.59
C SER A 573 26.12 8.18 -0.30
N GLY A 574 26.09 9.21 0.57
CA GLY A 574 26.79 9.20 1.85
C GLY A 574 26.37 8.00 2.70
N GLY A 575 27.36 7.25 3.24
CA GLY A 575 27.11 6.07 4.09
C GLY A 575 26.50 4.84 3.38
N PHE A 576 26.15 4.90 2.08
CA PHE A 576 25.56 3.77 1.35
C PHE A 576 26.48 2.55 1.31
N VAL A 577 27.74 2.77 0.89
CA VAL A 577 28.74 1.69 0.78
C VAL A 577 28.96 1.01 2.13
N ASP A 578 29.14 1.80 3.19
CA ASP A 578 29.39 1.29 4.54
C ASP A 578 28.18 0.51 5.08
N THR A 579 26.97 1.02 4.83
CA THR A 579 25.74 0.32 5.22
C THR A 579 25.60 -1.01 4.49
N VAL A 580 25.78 -1.05 3.18
CA VAL A 580 25.69 -2.29 2.39
C VAL A 580 26.73 -3.32 2.85
N LEU A 581 27.97 -2.90 3.07
CA LEU A 581 29.02 -3.80 3.57
C LEU A 581 28.73 -4.30 4.99
N ARG A 582 28.23 -3.45 5.88
CA ARG A 582 27.83 -3.81 7.24
C ARG A 582 26.71 -4.85 7.28
N TYR A 583 25.73 -4.73 6.40
CA TYR A 583 24.56 -5.61 6.36
C TYR A 583 24.65 -6.67 5.26
N LYS A 584 25.80 -6.87 4.64
CA LYS A 584 25.95 -7.80 3.51
C LYS A 584 25.51 -9.21 3.82
N ASP A 585 25.87 -9.73 5.00
CA ASP A 585 25.48 -11.07 5.43
C ASP A 585 23.97 -11.19 5.68
N PHE A 586 23.35 -10.11 6.15
CA PHE A 586 21.90 -10.03 6.34
C PHE A 586 21.16 -9.96 4.99
N ILE A 587 21.64 -9.17 4.02
CA ILE A 587 21.09 -9.10 2.67
C ILE A 587 21.23 -10.46 1.99
N GLY A 588 22.34 -11.13 2.21
CA GLY A 588 22.63 -12.47 1.69
C GLY A 588 23.06 -12.48 0.22
N GLU A 589 22.97 -13.65 -0.40
CA GLU A 589 23.33 -13.81 -1.81
C GLU A 589 22.31 -13.11 -2.72
N VAL A 590 22.79 -12.48 -3.77
CA VAL A 590 22.02 -11.80 -4.82
C VAL A 590 22.47 -12.35 -6.17
N ASP A 591 21.53 -12.68 -7.05
CA ASP A 591 21.80 -13.27 -8.36
C ASP A 591 21.81 -12.23 -9.48
N ALA A 592 21.09 -11.12 -9.34
CA ALA A 592 21.15 -9.93 -10.22
C ALA A 592 20.70 -8.67 -9.49
N ILE A 593 21.15 -7.52 -10.00
CA ILE A 593 20.71 -6.20 -9.57
C ILE A 593 19.78 -5.64 -10.65
N LEU A 594 18.63 -5.10 -10.27
CA LEU A 594 17.72 -4.37 -11.14
C LEU A 594 17.71 -2.89 -10.74
N VAL A 595 17.84 -2.01 -11.72
CA VAL A 595 17.83 -0.55 -11.54
C VAL A 595 16.82 0.06 -12.47
N SER A 596 16.12 1.10 -12.04
CA SER A 596 15.13 1.79 -12.88
C SER A 596 15.19 3.31 -12.71
N ASN A 597 16.40 3.86 -12.75
CA ASN A 597 16.66 5.28 -12.58
C ASN A 597 17.24 5.87 -13.88
N SER A 598 16.42 5.95 -14.93
CA SER A 598 16.76 6.65 -16.17
C SER A 598 15.56 6.78 -17.12
N SER A 599 15.79 7.45 -18.24
CA SER A 599 14.76 7.77 -19.23
C SER A 599 15.09 7.20 -20.61
N TRP A 600 14.05 6.95 -21.40
CA TRP A 600 14.20 6.62 -22.81
C TRP A 600 14.86 7.78 -23.57
N ILE A 601 15.55 7.44 -24.66
CA ILE A 601 16.18 8.43 -25.52
C ILE A 601 15.13 9.14 -26.40
N ALA A 602 14.12 8.41 -26.85
CA ALA A 602 13.03 8.89 -27.68
C ALA A 602 11.71 8.79 -26.89
N TYR A 603 10.72 9.53 -27.32
CA TYR A 603 9.41 9.57 -26.66
C TYR A 603 8.61 8.28 -26.87
N ASP A 604 8.74 7.68 -28.07
CA ASP A 604 7.88 6.59 -28.58
C ASP A 604 8.63 5.27 -28.81
N VAL A 605 9.92 5.21 -28.48
CA VAL A 605 10.73 4.00 -28.68
C VAL A 605 11.22 3.49 -27.34
N PRO A 606 10.76 2.29 -26.90
CA PRO A 606 11.23 1.71 -25.67
C PRO A 606 12.74 1.48 -25.71
N SER A 607 13.38 1.64 -24.56
CA SER A 607 14.83 1.51 -24.45
C SER A 607 15.21 0.57 -23.33
N ILE A 608 16.35 -0.08 -23.46
CA ILE A 608 17.03 -0.81 -22.40
C ILE A 608 18.45 -0.27 -22.25
N THR A 609 18.86 0.09 -21.05
CA THR A 609 20.18 0.66 -20.79
C THR A 609 21.18 -0.45 -20.47
N TYR A 610 22.32 -0.44 -21.19
CA TYR A 610 23.39 -1.41 -20.99
C TYR A 610 24.73 -0.79 -20.61
N GLY A 611 24.80 0.50 -20.32
CA GLY A 611 26.02 1.13 -19.88
C GLY A 611 25.82 2.57 -19.40
N LEU A 612 26.58 2.95 -18.38
CA LEU A 612 26.63 4.27 -17.76
C LEU A 612 28.05 4.78 -17.74
N ARG A 613 28.23 6.11 -17.79
CA ARG A 613 29.54 6.73 -17.57
C ARG A 613 29.87 6.74 -16.07
N GLY A 614 31.14 6.72 -15.75
CA GLY A 614 31.59 7.04 -14.42
C GLY A 614 31.69 8.56 -14.20
N VAL A 615 31.90 8.97 -12.96
CA VAL A 615 31.99 10.38 -12.58
C VAL A 615 33.10 10.64 -11.58
N VAL A 616 33.74 11.79 -11.70
CA VAL A 616 34.66 12.38 -10.73
C VAL A 616 34.15 13.78 -10.43
N HIS A 617 33.66 14.02 -9.22
CA HIS A 617 33.36 15.35 -8.73
C HIS A 617 34.54 15.89 -7.95
N CYS A 618 34.97 17.09 -8.23
CA CYS A 618 36.05 17.72 -7.52
C CYS A 618 35.82 19.23 -7.34
N ASN A 619 36.36 19.73 -6.25
CA ASN A 619 36.54 21.15 -5.98
C ASN A 619 37.98 21.53 -6.25
N ILE A 620 38.19 22.51 -7.11
CA ILE A 620 39.48 23.08 -7.45
C ILE A 620 39.57 24.42 -6.73
N GLU A 621 40.48 24.51 -5.73
CA GLU A 621 40.70 25.77 -5.02
C GLU A 621 42.04 26.40 -5.46
N ILE A 622 41.99 27.59 -5.97
CA ILE A 622 43.12 28.44 -6.28
C ILE A 622 43.18 29.56 -5.23
N SER A 623 44.27 29.63 -4.45
CA SER A 623 44.47 30.65 -3.43
C SER A 623 45.71 31.49 -3.75
N SER A 624 45.63 32.78 -3.47
CA SER A 624 46.78 33.67 -3.55
C SER A 624 47.75 33.34 -2.39
N ARG A 625 49.00 33.80 -2.53
CA ARG A 625 49.99 33.68 -1.44
C ARG A 625 49.59 34.48 -0.19
N GLY A 626 48.61 35.37 -0.29
CA GLY A 626 48.03 36.13 0.82
C GLY A 626 46.85 35.37 1.47
N THR A 627 46.69 35.45 2.78
CA THR A 627 45.61 34.78 3.51
C THR A 627 44.33 35.63 3.60
N LYS A 628 44.28 36.81 2.99
CA LYS A 628 43.17 37.78 3.09
C LYS A 628 42.87 38.36 1.72
N ASP A 629 41.56 38.64 1.50
CA ASP A 629 41.11 39.39 0.36
C ASP A 629 41.76 40.77 0.32
N SER A 630 42.08 41.28 -0.89
CA SER A 630 42.79 42.50 -1.14
C SER A 630 41.91 43.53 -1.89
N HIS A 631 42.30 44.81 -1.86
CA HIS A 631 41.56 45.86 -2.52
C HIS A 631 42.17 46.16 -3.92
N SER A 632 41.33 45.99 -4.96
CA SER A 632 41.79 46.11 -6.36
C SER A 632 42.44 47.43 -6.71
N GLY A 633 42.05 48.53 -6.09
CA GLY A 633 42.65 49.87 -6.31
C GLY A 633 44.01 50.06 -5.60
N ILE A 634 44.40 49.15 -4.70
CA ILE A 634 45.67 49.19 -3.93
C ILE A 634 46.60 48.10 -4.41
N ASP A 635 46.10 46.89 -4.56
CA ASP A 635 46.91 45.67 -4.77
C ASP A 635 46.74 45.09 -6.19
N GLY A 636 45.80 45.60 -7.02
CA GLY A 636 45.52 45.09 -8.33
C GLY A 636 46.75 45.11 -9.27
N GLY A 637 47.05 43.93 -9.83
CA GLY A 637 48.26 43.76 -10.68
C GLY A 637 49.57 43.57 -9.91
N ALA A 638 49.54 43.61 -8.56
CA ALA A 638 50.70 43.38 -7.73
C ALA A 638 50.94 41.89 -7.40
N TYR A 639 49.91 41.07 -7.49
CA TYR A 639 49.97 39.65 -7.18
C TYR A 639 49.22 38.83 -8.24
N ASP A 640 49.49 37.53 -8.33
CA ASP A 640 48.73 36.57 -9.13
C ASP A 640 47.28 36.55 -8.62
N GLU A 641 46.31 36.86 -9.46
CA GLU A 641 44.91 36.94 -9.11
C GLU A 641 44.22 35.58 -9.34
N PRO A 642 43.73 34.89 -8.29
CA PRO A 642 43.17 33.54 -8.38
C PRO A 642 42.03 33.40 -9.40
N MET A 643 41.24 34.45 -9.59
CA MET A 643 40.15 34.48 -10.59
C MET A 643 40.71 34.47 -12.02
N GLN A 644 41.84 35.13 -12.28
CA GLN A 644 42.46 35.19 -13.60
C GLN A 644 43.06 33.80 -13.95
N ASP A 645 43.70 33.15 -13.02
CA ASP A 645 44.24 31.80 -13.18
C ASP A 645 43.11 30.78 -13.47
N MET A 646 41.99 30.90 -12.78
CA MET A 646 40.80 30.08 -13.01
C MET A 646 40.22 30.30 -14.39
N CYS A 647 40.14 31.53 -14.86
CA CYS A 647 39.70 31.86 -16.21
C CYS A 647 40.61 31.31 -17.32
N VAL A 648 41.95 31.29 -17.11
CA VAL A 648 42.89 30.70 -18.06
C VAL A 648 42.69 29.19 -18.15
N PHE A 649 42.43 28.50 -17.03
CA PHE A 649 42.16 27.07 -17.02
C PHE A 649 40.89 26.75 -17.87
N PHE A 650 39.80 27.50 -17.69
CA PHE A 650 38.57 27.26 -18.40
C PHE A 650 38.63 27.57 -19.88
N HIS A 651 39.34 28.62 -20.26
CA HIS A 651 39.48 29.01 -21.67
C HIS A 651 40.16 27.95 -22.53
N ARG A 652 41.05 27.16 -21.93
CA ARG A 652 41.79 26.10 -22.64
C ARG A 652 40.99 24.82 -22.87
N HIS A 653 39.87 24.64 -22.17
CA HIS A 653 39.11 23.39 -22.12
C HIS A 653 37.68 23.42 -22.67
N ASN A 654 37.18 24.59 -23.13
CA ASN A 654 35.75 24.78 -23.46
C ASN A 654 35.50 25.22 -24.90
N ASN A 655 35.74 24.30 -25.87
CA ASN A 655 35.36 24.54 -27.28
C ASN A 655 34.16 23.60 -27.62
N LYS A 656 32.92 24.03 -27.33
CA LYS A 656 31.71 23.31 -27.73
C LYS A 656 30.99 24.04 -28.84
N VAL A 657 30.84 23.38 -30.00
CA VAL A 657 30.05 23.83 -31.17
C VAL A 657 28.64 23.24 -31.04
N ARG A 658 27.61 24.04 -31.33
CA ARG A 658 26.24 23.53 -31.43
C ARG A 658 26.04 22.82 -32.77
N PRO A 659 25.37 21.63 -32.80
CA PRO A 659 25.13 20.94 -34.07
C PRO A 659 24.28 21.77 -35.02
N GLN A 660 24.65 21.76 -36.28
CA GLN A 660 23.97 22.54 -37.32
C GLN A 660 23.08 21.69 -38.23
N ASP A 661 23.26 20.37 -38.27
CA ASP A 661 22.46 19.43 -39.05
C ASP A 661 22.19 18.12 -38.31
N ALA A 662 21.42 17.18 -38.92
CA ALA A 662 21.02 15.93 -38.31
C ALA A 662 22.19 14.96 -38.10
N GLU A 663 23.21 14.95 -38.94
CA GLU A 663 24.38 14.11 -38.81
C GLU A 663 25.28 14.60 -37.69
N GLU A 664 25.46 15.90 -37.59
CA GLU A 664 26.17 16.54 -36.49
C GLU A 664 25.43 16.38 -35.16
N ALA A 665 24.09 16.42 -35.18
CA ALA A 665 23.26 16.13 -34.02
C ALA A 665 23.40 14.66 -33.55
N THR A 666 23.49 13.71 -34.47
CA THR A 666 23.74 12.30 -34.17
C THR A 666 25.12 12.09 -33.57
N LEU A 667 26.14 12.72 -34.17
CA LEU A 667 27.50 12.67 -33.63
C LEU A 667 27.60 13.34 -32.24
N PHE A 668 26.86 14.44 -32.03
CA PHE A 668 26.78 15.10 -30.73
C PHE A 668 26.17 14.21 -29.66
N ARG A 669 25.10 13.45 -30.00
CA ARG A 669 24.48 12.47 -29.09
C ARG A 669 25.44 11.32 -28.75
N LEU A 670 26.14 10.77 -29.74
CA LEU A 670 27.14 9.72 -29.53
C LEU A 670 28.27 10.22 -28.62
N LYS A 671 28.76 11.45 -28.80
CA LYS A 671 29.75 12.07 -27.90
C LYS A 671 29.20 12.20 -26.47
N ARG A 672 27.96 12.63 -26.32
CA ARG A 672 27.30 12.78 -25.01
C ARG A 672 27.24 11.44 -24.23
N TRP A 673 27.10 10.33 -24.94
CA TRP A 673 26.90 9.03 -24.29
C TRP A 673 28.17 8.18 -24.16
N ARG A 674 29.12 8.37 -25.06
CA ARG A 674 30.25 7.46 -25.22
C ARG A 674 31.64 8.10 -25.06
N GLU A 675 31.68 9.42 -25.00
CA GLU A 675 32.95 10.15 -24.83
C GLU A 675 33.09 10.75 -23.44
N PRO A 676 34.35 10.87 -22.91
CA PRO A 676 34.57 11.56 -21.66
C PRO A 676 34.22 13.05 -21.80
N SER A 677 33.84 13.67 -20.71
CA SER A 677 33.54 15.11 -20.71
C SER A 677 33.96 15.77 -19.40
N LEU A 678 34.31 17.07 -19.48
CA LEU A 678 34.51 17.91 -18.33
C LEU A 678 33.43 18.99 -18.30
N THR A 679 32.82 19.20 -17.13
CA THR A 679 31.79 20.23 -16.92
C THR A 679 32.16 21.07 -15.71
N ILE A 680 32.00 22.38 -15.83
CA ILE A 680 32.18 23.34 -14.75
C ILE A 680 30.81 23.77 -14.28
N HIS A 681 30.52 23.55 -13.00
CA HIS A 681 29.19 23.81 -12.42
C HIS A 681 29.09 25.18 -11.77
N GLY A 682 30.18 25.68 -11.20
CA GLY A 682 30.20 26.97 -10.55
C GLY A 682 31.59 27.45 -10.20
N VAL A 683 31.74 28.76 -10.09
CA VAL A 683 32.98 29.40 -9.62
C VAL A 683 32.60 30.41 -8.54
N ARG A 684 33.26 30.33 -7.39
CA ARG A 684 33.02 31.18 -6.24
C ARG A 684 34.34 31.79 -5.74
N GLY A 685 34.39 33.08 -5.52
CA GLY A 685 35.50 33.74 -4.84
C GLY A 685 35.24 33.88 -3.34
N SER A 686 36.30 33.95 -2.55
CA SER A 686 36.25 34.34 -1.14
C SER A 686 35.78 35.81 -1.00
N GLY A 687 35.34 36.19 0.19
CA GLY A 687 34.97 37.55 0.52
C GLY A 687 33.65 38.07 0.00
N PRO A 688 33.32 39.34 0.26
CA PRO A 688 32.09 39.95 -0.14
C PRO A 688 32.05 40.15 -1.66
N ARG A 689 30.84 40.02 -2.28
CA ARG A 689 30.62 40.34 -3.70
C ARG A 689 30.72 41.84 -3.94
N ASN A 690 31.93 42.38 -3.97
CA ASN A 690 32.23 43.77 -4.20
C ASN A 690 33.23 43.90 -5.37
N PRO A 691 33.00 44.75 -6.38
CA PRO A 691 33.88 44.87 -7.55
C PRO A 691 35.27 45.43 -7.22
N THR A 692 35.50 45.96 -6.03
CA THR A 692 36.81 46.45 -5.58
C THR A 692 37.61 45.46 -4.76
N VAL A 693 37.09 44.22 -4.52
CA VAL A 693 37.75 43.18 -3.74
C VAL A 693 38.34 42.12 -4.66
N ILE A 694 39.61 41.85 -4.51
CA ILE A 694 40.33 40.71 -5.10
C ILE A 694 40.18 39.53 -4.11
N PRO A 695 39.54 38.43 -4.49
CA PRO A 695 39.38 37.29 -3.57
C PRO A 695 40.71 36.64 -3.29
N ALA A 696 40.97 36.25 -2.03
CA ALA A 696 42.16 35.53 -1.62
C ALA A 696 42.14 34.09 -2.14
N SER A 697 40.98 33.50 -2.33
CA SER A 697 40.82 32.20 -2.96
C SER A 697 39.61 32.18 -3.92
N VAL A 698 39.68 31.28 -4.89
CA VAL A 698 38.60 30.99 -5.84
C VAL A 698 38.44 29.46 -5.88
N THR A 699 37.20 29.03 -5.67
CA THR A 699 36.82 27.61 -5.75
C THR A 699 35.96 27.39 -6.97
N ALA A 700 36.30 26.37 -7.80
CA ALA A 700 35.49 25.89 -8.89
C ALA A 700 34.99 24.47 -8.63
N GLN A 701 33.69 24.24 -8.84
CA GLN A 701 33.09 22.93 -8.83
C GLN A 701 33.13 22.34 -10.23
N VAL A 702 33.72 21.16 -10.37
CA VAL A 702 33.99 20.52 -11.66
C VAL A 702 33.57 19.06 -11.60
N SER A 703 32.99 18.55 -12.69
CA SER A 703 32.81 17.11 -12.85
C SER A 703 33.46 16.60 -14.13
N LEU A 704 34.10 15.44 -14.05
CA LEU A 704 34.55 14.68 -15.20
C LEU A 704 33.64 13.45 -15.34
N ARG A 705 33.21 13.18 -16.57
CA ARG A 705 32.54 11.92 -16.92
C ARG A 705 33.60 11.04 -17.58
N ILE A 706 33.76 9.82 -17.04
CA ILE A 706 34.70 8.80 -17.56
C ILE A 706 33.94 7.69 -18.24
N VAL A 707 34.56 7.03 -19.18
CA VAL A 707 33.95 6.00 -20.04
C VAL A 707 34.69 4.67 -19.88
N PRO A 708 34.10 3.54 -20.32
CA PRO A 708 34.84 2.29 -20.47
C PRO A 708 36.16 2.54 -21.23
N ASP A 709 37.21 1.85 -20.88
CA ASP A 709 38.63 2.02 -21.28
C ASP A 709 39.38 3.07 -20.45
N GLN A 710 38.75 3.80 -19.56
CA GLN A 710 39.41 4.69 -18.59
C GLN A 710 39.39 4.07 -17.19
N VAL A 711 40.55 4.07 -16.54
CA VAL A 711 40.69 3.61 -15.16
C VAL A 711 40.51 4.81 -14.22
N LEU A 712 39.50 4.73 -13.33
CA LEU A 712 39.11 5.80 -12.43
C LEU A 712 40.27 6.38 -11.63
N ASP A 713 41.04 5.53 -10.97
CA ASP A 713 42.22 5.94 -10.15
C ASP A 713 43.28 6.64 -10.96
N ALA A 714 43.53 6.17 -12.20
CA ALA A 714 44.49 6.79 -13.11
C ALA A 714 44.02 8.20 -13.53
N VAL A 715 42.72 8.36 -13.83
CA VAL A 715 42.12 9.67 -14.19
C VAL A 715 42.21 10.63 -13.01
N CYS A 716 41.81 10.22 -11.81
CA CYS A 716 41.89 11.05 -10.60
C CYS A 716 43.36 11.46 -10.32
N THR A 717 44.28 10.51 -10.38
CA THR A 717 45.69 10.79 -10.16
C THR A 717 46.25 11.78 -11.20
N ALA A 718 45.95 11.57 -12.48
CA ALA A 718 46.37 12.46 -13.56
C ALA A 718 45.81 13.88 -13.40
N LEU A 719 44.52 13.98 -13.02
CA LEU A 719 43.85 15.27 -12.75
C LEU A 719 44.58 16.04 -11.63
N VAL A 720 44.78 15.37 -10.49
CA VAL A 720 45.43 15.99 -9.33
C VAL A 720 46.86 16.39 -9.67
N GLN A 721 47.62 15.55 -10.38
CA GLN A 721 49.01 15.86 -10.79
C GLN A 721 49.03 17.04 -11.77
N HIS A 722 48.16 17.08 -12.76
CA HIS A 722 48.08 18.17 -13.73
C HIS A 722 47.76 19.51 -13.07
N LEU A 723 46.78 19.54 -12.18
CA LEU A 723 46.38 20.75 -11.48
C LEU A 723 47.46 21.24 -10.52
N ARG A 724 48.14 20.35 -9.80
CA ARG A 724 49.27 20.69 -8.93
C ARG A 724 50.46 21.23 -9.72
N ALA A 725 50.76 20.61 -10.87
CA ALA A 725 51.87 21.07 -11.72
C ALA A 725 51.58 22.43 -12.38
N SER A 726 50.29 22.69 -12.71
CA SER A 726 49.88 23.92 -13.40
C SER A 726 49.70 25.12 -12.47
N PHE A 727 49.24 24.89 -11.25
CA PHE A 727 48.79 25.96 -10.33
C PHE A 727 49.38 25.85 -8.93
N GLY A 728 50.04 24.77 -8.57
CA GLY A 728 50.65 24.57 -7.25
C GLY A 728 49.64 24.45 -6.09
N HIS A 729 48.35 24.23 -6.36
CA HIS A 729 47.29 24.41 -5.43
C HIS A 729 46.51 23.13 -5.08
N CYS A 730 45.55 23.23 -4.15
CA CYS A 730 44.84 22.15 -3.58
C CYS A 730 43.66 21.74 -4.48
N VAL A 731 43.57 20.45 -4.76
CA VAL A 731 42.41 19.83 -5.40
C VAL A 731 41.83 18.82 -4.42
N THR A 732 40.56 18.97 -4.09
CA THR A 732 39.83 17.99 -3.32
C THR A 732 38.94 17.21 -4.29
N VAL A 733 39.12 15.88 -4.29
CA VAL A 733 38.22 14.96 -5.00
C VAL A 733 37.12 14.55 -4.01
N ASP A 734 35.92 15.00 -4.25
CA ASP A 734 34.82 14.85 -3.29
C ASP A 734 34.09 13.52 -3.46
N HIS A 735 33.86 13.12 -4.70
CA HIS A 735 33.09 11.91 -5.01
C HIS A 735 33.57 11.28 -6.31
N THR A 736 33.68 9.95 -6.32
CA THR A 736 34.09 9.21 -7.51
C THR A 736 33.26 7.95 -7.69
N ALA A 737 32.90 7.65 -8.95
CA ALA A 737 32.28 6.40 -9.32
C ALA A 737 32.84 5.87 -10.63
N GLY A 738 33.05 4.56 -10.69
CA GLY A 738 33.40 3.88 -11.93
C GLY A 738 32.28 3.91 -12.95
N TRP A 739 32.62 3.63 -14.20
CA TRP A 739 31.65 3.38 -15.26
C TRP A 739 31.05 1.99 -15.10
N TRP A 740 29.87 1.77 -15.69
CA TRP A 740 29.22 0.47 -15.76
C TRP A 740 28.95 0.06 -17.21
N LEU A 741 29.12 -1.23 -17.51
CA LEU A 741 28.80 -1.83 -18.81
C LEU A 741 28.21 -3.24 -18.58
N GLY A 742 26.94 -3.42 -18.89
CA GLY A 742 26.22 -4.66 -18.75
C GLY A 742 26.57 -5.69 -19.82
N ASP A 743 26.37 -6.96 -19.49
CA ASP A 743 26.56 -8.08 -20.41
C ASP A 743 25.28 -8.31 -21.24
N LEU A 744 25.31 -7.90 -22.51
CA LEU A 744 24.22 -8.05 -23.47
C LEU A 744 23.87 -9.51 -23.81
N THR A 745 24.72 -10.46 -23.45
CA THR A 745 24.50 -11.89 -23.70
C THR A 745 23.95 -12.63 -22.48
N HIS A 746 23.88 -11.96 -21.33
CA HIS A 746 23.36 -12.56 -20.11
C HIS A 746 21.89 -12.97 -20.27
N PRO A 747 21.48 -14.21 -19.88
CA PRO A 747 20.11 -14.69 -20.09
C PRO A 747 19.04 -13.77 -19.51
N TRP A 748 19.28 -13.14 -18.37
CA TRP A 748 18.33 -12.23 -17.75
C TRP A 748 18.29 -10.84 -18.40
N PHE A 749 19.40 -10.39 -19.02
CA PHE A 749 19.33 -9.22 -19.89
C PHE A 749 18.41 -9.47 -21.08
N LEU A 750 18.56 -10.63 -21.73
CA LEU A 750 17.70 -11.04 -22.86
C LEU A 750 16.25 -11.26 -22.40
N ALA A 751 16.02 -11.74 -21.18
CA ALA A 751 14.67 -11.89 -20.62
C ALA A 751 14.02 -10.52 -20.37
N LEU A 752 14.78 -9.55 -19.84
CA LEU A 752 14.28 -8.18 -19.63
C LEU A 752 13.98 -7.48 -20.99
N GLU A 753 14.88 -7.63 -21.96
CA GLU A 753 14.69 -7.11 -23.32
C GLU A 753 13.44 -7.68 -23.98
N ARG A 754 13.20 -9.00 -23.84
CA ARG A 754 11.97 -9.65 -24.31
C ARG A 754 10.74 -9.17 -23.59
N ALA A 755 10.81 -8.99 -22.28
CA ALA A 755 9.68 -8.46 -21.51
C ALA A 755 9.27 -7.05 -21.97
N ILE A 756 10.24 -6.20 -22.32
CA ILE A 756 9.97 -4.88 -22.91
C ILE A 756 9.32 -5.04 -24.28
N GLN A 757 9.88 -5.92 -25.15
CA GLN A 757 9.35 -6.16 -26.48
C GLN A 757 7.89 -6.70 -26.44
N ASP A 758 7.64 -7.64 -25.55
CA ASP A 758 6.30 -8.27 -25.42
C ASP A 758 5.25 -7.28 -24.88
N GLU A 759 5.67 -6.34 -24.03
CA GLU A 759 4.76 -5.34 -23.48
C GLU A 759 4.48 -4.18 -24.45
N TRP A 760 5.51 -3.69 -25.14
CA TRP A 760 5.40 -2.54 -26.02
C TRP A 760 5.17 -2.90 -27.49
N GLY A 761 5.25 -4.19 -27.85
CA GLY A 761 5.10 -4.65 -29.24
C GLY A 761 6.22 -4.21 -30.18
N ALA A 762 7.32 -3.68 -29.66
CA ALA A 762 8.46 -3.16 -30.43
C ALA A 762 9.78 -3.58 -29.79
N GLU A 763 10.78 -3.87 -30.60
CA GLU A 763 12.13 -4.19 -30.14
C GLU A 763 12.77 -2.97 -29.43
N PRO A 764 13.22 -3.09 -28.17
CA PRO A 764 13.80 -1.97 -27.46
C PRO A 764 15.14 -1.56 -28.03
N MET A 765 15.39 -0.26 -28.01
CA MET A 765 16.70 0.29 -28.37
C MET A 765 17.71 0.04 -27.24
N ARG A 766 18.85 -0.60 -27.56
CA ARG A 766 19.96 -0.78 -26.60
C ARG A 766 20.79 0.49 -26.49
N VAL A 767 20.84 1.06 -25.30
CA VAL A 767 21.38 2.40 -25.03
C VAL A 767 22.54 2.36 -24.05
N ARG A 768 23.61 3.11 -24.37
CA ARG A 768 24.58 3.56 -23.35
C ARG A 768 24.21 4.98 -22.97
N GLU A 769 23.87 5.16 -21.71
CA GLU A 769 23.47 6.46 -21.23
C GLU A 769 24.66 7.30 -20.75
N GLY A 770 24.51 8.63 -20.85
CA GLY A 770 25.54 9.58 -20.44
C GLY A 770 25.54 9.89 -18.93
N GLY A 771 24.51 9.43 -18.21
CA GLY A 771 24.38 9.53 -16.76
C GLY A 771 25.35 8.62 -16.02
N SER A 772 25.38 8.77 -14.69
CA SER A 772 26.17 7.93 -13.79
C SER A 772 25.31 7.62 -12.58
N ILE A 773 25.26 6.35 -12.20
CA ILE A 773 24.66 5.87 -10.96
C ILE A 773 25.76 5.16 -10.18
N PRO A 774 26.40 5.86 -9.22
CA PRO A 774 27.61 5.39 -8.55
C PRO A 774 27.49 4.02 -7.89
N CYS A 775 26.31 3.72 -7.39
CA CYS A 775 26.03 2.50 -6.63
C CYS A 775 25.98 1.24 -7.50
N VAL A 776 25.70 1.35 -8.81
CA VAL A 776 25.57 0.17 -9.71
C VAL A 776 26.89 -0.62 -9.83
N PRO A 777 28.03 -0.02 -10.24
CA PRO A 777 29.29 -0.78 -10.32
C PRO A 777 29.79 -1.26 -8.96
N PHE A 778 29.47 -0.54 -7.88
CA PHE A 778 29.77 -0.99 -6.52
C PHE A 778 28.97 -2.26 -6.16
N LEU A 779 27.65 -2.25 -6.38
CA LEU A 779 26.79 -3.39 -6.06
C LEU A 779 27.15 -4.64 -6.88
N GLU A 780 27.44 -4.48 -8.20
CA GLU A 780 27.94 -5.60 -9.02
C GLU A 780 29.20 -6.24 -8.42
N LYS A 781 30.14 -5.40 -7.98
CA LYS A 781 31.38 -5.87 -7.36
C LYS A 781 31.12 -6.49 -5.98
N ALA A 782 30.25 -5.88 -5.18
CA ALA A 782 29.96 -6.32 -3.82
C ALA A 782 29.25 -7.67 -3.79
N PHE A 783 28.29 -7.91 -4.70
CA PHE A 783 27.52 -9.16 -4.75
C PHE A 783 28.02 -10.14 -5.80
N GLY A 784 28.92 -9.73 -6.71
CA GLY A 784 29.46 -10.59 -7.77
C GLY A 784 28.39 -11.07 -8.77
N CYS A 785 27.42 -10.25 -9.07
CA CYS A 785 26.29 -10.54 -9.95
C CYS A 785 26.06 -9.41 -10.97
N PRO A 786 25.39 -9.67 -12.12
CA PRO A 786 25.17 -8.65 -13.14
C PRO A 786 24.14 -7.62 -12.70
N ALA A 787 24.26 -6.37 -13.19
CA ALA A 787 23.24 -5.36 -13.11
C ALA A 787 22.44 -5.29 -14.42
N LEU A 788 21.14 -5.00 -14.29
CA LEU A 788 20.17 -4.82 -15.35
C LEU A 788 19.51 -3.47 -15.15
N HIS A 789 19.32 -2.71 -16.24
CA HIS A 789 18.75 -1.37 -16.11
C HIS A 789 17.55 -1.17 -17.02
N LEU A 790 16.37 -0.97 -16.42
CA LEU A 790 15.09 -0.75 -17.06
C LEU A 790 14.68 0.73 -16.94
N PRO A 791 14.87 1.56 -17.97
CA PRO A 791 14.36 2.93 -17.94
C PRO A 791 12.84 2.97 -17.99
N MET A 792 12.20 3.78 -17.11
CA MET A 792 10.76 4.02 -17.13
C MET A 792 10.37 5.44 -17.51
N GLY A 793 11.24 6.42 -17.31
CA GLY A 793 11.03 7.79 -17.76
C GLY A 793 11.10 7.93 -19.28
N ASP A 794 10.58 9.02 -19.81
CA ASP A 794 10.76 9.38 -21.23
C ASP A 794 11.75 10.55 -21.39
N SER A 795 12.12 10.84 -22.65
CA SER A 795 13.11 11.88 -22.95
C SER A 795 12.69 13.31 -22.58
N SER A 796 11.41 13.53 -22.30
CA SER A 796 10.83 14.83 -21.90
C SER A 796 10.75 15.03 -20.40
N GLY A 797 10.99 14.00 -19.58
CA GLY A 797 10.67 13.90 -18.15
C GLY A 797 11.27 14.97 -17.23
N GLN A 798 12.25 15.76 -17.72
CA GLN A 798 12.85 16.90 -17.02
C GLN A 798 13.34 16.58 -15.58
N ALA A 799 13.91 15.38 -15.35
CA ALA A 799 14.57 15.08 -14.10
C ALA A 799 15.54 16.21 -13.70
N HIS A 800 15.56 16.58 -12.42
CA HIS A 800 16.33 17.69 -11.85
C HIS A 800 15.90 19.11 -12.29
N LEU A 801 14.91 19.25 -13.17
CA LEU A 801 14.42 20.55 -13.68
C LEU A 801 13.00 20.85 -13.17
N PRO A 802 12.52 22.09 -13.25
CA PRO A 802 11.11 22.41 -13.01
C PRO A 802 10.18 21.66 -13.96
N ASN A 803 9.01 21.29 -13.48
CA ASN A 803 8.00 20.48 -14.17
C ASN A 803 8.51 19.07 -14.51
N GLU A 804 9.31 18.48 -13.63
CA GLU A 804 9.61 17.05 -13.70
C GLU A 804 8.32 16.25 -13.82
N HIS A 805 8.32 15.27 -14.74
CA HIS A 805 7.13 14.47 -15.00
C HIS A 805 7.49 13.10 -15.55
N ILE A 806 6.55 12.16 -15.42
CA ILE A 806 6.61 10.83 -16.03
C ILE A 806 5.30 10.55 -16.78
N SER A 807 5.39 9.87 -17.91
CA SER A 807 4.19 9.38 -18.61
C SER A 807 3.47 8.34 -17.75
N LEU A 808 2.16 8.50 -17.53
CA LEU A 808 1.34 7.52 -16.83
C LEU A 808 1.36 6.16 -17.54
N SER A 809 1.36 6.19 -18.88
CA SER A 809 1.49 5.00 -19.71
C SER A 809 2.83 4.30 -19.46
N ASN A 810 3.96 5.03 -19.50
CA ASN A 810 5.28 4.46 -19.27
C ASN A 810 5.42 3.87 -17.87
N LEU A 811 4.86 4.52 -16.87
CA LEU A 811 4.90 4.02 -15.48
C LEU A 811 4.13 2.70 -15.33
N ARG A 812 2.94 2.60 -15.92
CA ARG A 812 2.09 1.40 -15.92
C ARG A 812 2.70 0.26 -16.73
N HIS A 813 3.14 0.54 -17.95
CA HIS A 813 3.82 -0.47 -18.77
C HIS A 813 5.17 -0.87 -18.16
N GLY A 814 5.91 0.04 -17.54
CA GLY A 814 7.13 -0.28 -16.79
C GLY A 814 6.87 -1.28 -15.67
N LYS A 815 5.77 -1.10 -14.91
CA LYS A 815 5.30 -2.07 -13.93
C LYS A 815 5.01 -3.42 -14.56
N ALA A 816 4.27 -3.47 -15.70
CA ALA A 816 3.95 -4.71 -16.41
C ALA A 816 5.20 -5.41 -16.97
N VAL A 817 6.18 -4.65 -17.48
CA VAL A 817 7.48 -5.20 -17.89
C VAL A 817 8.19 -5.89 -16.73
N VAL A 818 8.18 -5.29 -15.54
CA VAL A 818 8.76 -5.91 -14.34
C VAL A 818 8.04 -7.21 -14.00
N GLU A 819 6.72 -7.26 -14.05
CA GLU A 819 5.95 -8.48 -13.81
C GLU A 819 6.35 -9.59 -14.77
N ARG A 820 6.39 -9.31 -16.09
CA ARG A 820 6.82 -10.26 -17.13
C ARG A 820 8.25 -10.75 -16.91
N PHE A 821 9.15 -9.83 -16.58
CA PHE A 821 10.55 -10.15 -16.31
C PHE A 821 10.69 -11.09 -15.10
N LEU A 822 10.03 -10.78 -13.98
CA LEU A 822 10.08 -11.62 -12.78
C LEU A 822 9.51 -13.02 -13.02
N LEU A 823 8.44 -13.15 -13.81
CA LEU A 823 7.89 -14.44 -14.24
C LEU A 823 8.89 -15.22 -15.11
N ALA A 824 9.50 -14.59 -16.11
CA ALA A 824 10.47 -15.23 -16.98
C ALA A 824 11.73 -15.70 -16.22
N VAL A 825 12.20 -14.91 -15.24
CA VAL A 825 13.31 -15.30 -14.37
C VAL A 825 12.94 -16.48 -13.47
N ALA A 826 11.72 -16.50 -12.93
CA ALA A 826 11.22 -17.61 -12.13
C ALA A 826 11.18 -18.94 -12.91
N GLU A 827 10.77 -18.89 -14.16
CA GLU A 827 10.72 -20.06 -15.07
C GLU A 827 12.11 -20.53 -15.47
N SER A 828 13.04 -19.62 -15.77
CA SER A 828 14.41 -19.97 -16.16
C SER A 828 15.28 -20.48 -15.02
N GLY A 829 14.90 -20.17 -13.77
CA GLY A 829 15.66 -20.53 -12.58
C GLY A 829 16.97 -19.77 -12.42
N VAL A 830 17.79 -20.18 -11.44
CA VAL A 830 19.08 -19.56 -11.16
C VAL A 830 20.07 -19.87 -12.29
N VAL A 831 20.56 -18.84 -12.96
CA VAL A 831 21.64 -18.99 -13.96
C VAL A 831 22.95 -19.25 -13.20
N SER A 832 23.64 -20.35 -13.54
CA SER A 832 24.95 -20.63 -12.93
C SER A 832 25.91 -19.47 -13.19
N ARG A 833 26.56 -18.98 -12.14
CA ARG A 833 27.61 -17.95 -12.26
C ARG A 833 28.70 -18.49 -13.22
N SER A 834 28.75 -17.97 -14.46
CA SER A 834 29.88 -18.22 -15.33
C SER A 834 31.11 -17.57 -14.70
N GLU A 835 32.17 -18.34 -14.46
CA GLU A 835 33.48 -17.80 -14.09
C GLU A 835 33.83 -16.71 -15.12
N LYS A 836 33.91 -15.44 -14.68
CA LYS A 836 34.44 -14.36 -15.53
C LYS A 836 35.85 -14.80 -15.94
N PRO A 837 36.22 -14.79 -17.23
CA PRO A 837 37.62 -15.06 -17.63
C PRO A 837 38.49 -14.02 -16.95
N GLU A 838 39.41 -14.48 -16.09
CA GLU A 838 40.44 -13.63 -15.50
C GLU A 838 41.14 -12.90 -16.66
N ALA A 839 41.09 -11.58 -16.63
CA ALA A 839 41.85 -10.74 -17.52
C ALA A 839 43.34 -11.08 -17.29
N LYS A 840 43.86 -11.94 -18.13
CA LYS A 840 45.29 -12.20 -18.17
C LYS A 840 46.00 -10.90 -18.52
N THR A 841 46.51 -10.23 -17.51
CA THR A 841 47.48 -9.15 -17.66
C THR A 841 48.77 -9.76 -18.23
N THR A 842 48.85 -9.83 -19.55
CA THR A 842 50.10 -10.10 -20.24
C THR A 842 50.96 -8.84 -20.06
N MET A 843 51.82 -8.87 -19.06
CA MET A 843 52.98 -7.98 -19.03
C MET A 843 53.86 -8.38 -20.23
N THR A 844 53.78 -7.65 -21.31
CA THR A 844 54.80 -7.60 -22.33
C THR A 844 55.89 -6.62 -21.84
N THR A 845 56.96 -7.17 -21.34
CA THR A 845 58.25 -6.47 -21.18
C THR A 845 58.80 -6.19 -22.59
N GLY A 846 58.86 -4.90 -22.91
CA GLY A 846 59.53 -4.43 -24.13
C GLY A 846 59.67 -2.91 -24.05
#